data_d8ad0fafba1920af8d47de4bbf7f8b0a
#
_entry.id   d8ad0fafba1920af8d47de4bbf7f8b0a
#
_cell.length_a   1.000
_cell.length_b   1.000
_cell.length_c   1.000
_cell.angle_alpha   90.00
_cell.angle_beta   90.00
_cell.angle_gamma   90.00
#
_symmetry.space_group_name_H-M   'P 1'
#
loop_
_entity.id
_entity.type
_entity.pdbx_description
1 polymer ?
#
loop_
_entity_poly.entity_id
_entity_poly.type
_entity_poly.pdbx_seq_one_letter_code
_entity_poly.pdbx_strand_id
1 'polypeptide(L)'
;MRISFRKAIALLTLTLIAAGTLFSQENLPYQKPPKEILDLVEYERAPTVRMDSKKEYMYLTYRDTYSSLDELNQEEMRLAGLRINPITNISTGTAYFNNLKVRKISEKAEIQVAGLPKNPKIANIQFSPDEKYLAFTNTTATGVELWIADVAAATAKKITESVVNANLNNPFTWLKDSKSLLVRILPANRAALIDEKRELPTGPIISMSDGRESQNRTFQDLLKNRKDEENFETLMKSELQIISIEGESKLFKGAALYVEESISPDGKYVMVTTINRPYSYVVPMNRFPQKSLVYNIEGELIKEVNEVPLLEVTPRGYSASRPGKRAMSWRADKPATLFYAEALDGGDPSVKVDYRDEIFQWDAPFDSAPKSMAKIPQRFARLFWGNEKYAFIIDSWQETRNSKTYLFNPSDPSQKPVVVNDRNTQDVYADPGSFHFARNEFERQVVSIDKDNVYMIGDGFTAEGQFPFIDEFNLKTLKKKRIYQSTYTDKKEDIVSIEDLKKGTVLVMIQSKNEFPNYYFRDIKKKGDNITQITFFKNPFESIANVHKEVIKYMRKDGIELSGTLYLPVGYDMVKKEKMPLLVWAYPREFKDASSASQTTQNPNLFTAPSYGSFIYWVTRGYVVLHDAAFPIVGEGKDEPNDTFIEQLIANAEAAIYAVDKLGYIDRTKVGVGGHSYGAFMTANLLSHSNLFACGVARSGAYNRTLTPFGFQNEQRNYWEVPDVYTTMSPFMNAEKMKTPILLVHGEADNNPGTFTLQTERYFQALKGLGANARMVILPKESHSYVAKENILHLLWEQDRFLELHLKGKKQ
;
A
#
# COMPACT_ATOMS: atom_id res chain seq x y z
N MET A 1 33.39 -25.67 67.31
CA MET A 1 33.74 -25.22 65.91
C MET A 1 33.19 -26.18 64.85
N ARG A 2 31.93 -26.62 64.92
CA ARG A 2 31.25 -27.52 64.00
C ARG A 2 29.86 -27.02 63.51
N ILE A 3 29.46 -25.78 63.86
CA ILE A 3 28.16 -25.23 63.51
C ILE A 3 28.24 -24.20 62.32
N SER A 4 29.48 -23.79 61.95
CA SER A 4 29.65 -22.81 60.85
C SER A 4 29.59 -23.38 59.42
N PHE A 5 29.93 -24.67 59.28
CA PHE A 5 30.05 -25.31 57.95
C PHE A 5 28.67 -25.65 57.35
N ARG A 6 27.67 -26.01 58.12
CA ARG A 6 26.31 -26.29 57.65
C ARG A 6 25.52 -25.03 57.27
N LYS A 7 25.80 -23.89 57.94
CA LYS A 7 25.20 -22.60 57.56
C LYS A 7 25.81 -21.99 56.32
N ALA A 8 27.12 -22.22 56.06
CA ALA A 8 27.79 -21.79 54.84
C ALA A 8 27.34 -22.60 53.63
N ILE A 9 27.10 -23.91 53.77
CA ILE A 9 26.57 -24.77 52.72
C ILE A 9 25.10 -24.45 52.42
N ALA A 10 24.29 -24.18 53.44
CA ALA A 10 22.89 -23.76 53.25
C ALA A 10 22.76 -22.35 52.60
N LEU A 11 23.69 -21.41 52.90
CA LEU A 11 23.72 -20.12 52.21
C LEU A 11 24.25 -20.23 50.76
N LEU A 12 25.21 -21.13 50.48
CA LEU A 12 25.71 -21.39 49.12
C LEU A 12 24.67 -22.13 48.28
N THR A 13 23.87 -23.05 48.86
CA THR A 13 22.77 -23.70 48.17
C THR A 13 21.56 -22.78 47.97
N LEU A 14 21.27 -21.84 48.86
CA LEU A 14 20.24 -20.83 48.64
C LEU A 14 20.63 -19.78 47.59
N THR A 15 21.92 -19.43 47.47
CA THR A 15 22.42 -18.53 46.41
C THR A 15 22.51 -19.23 45.06
N LEU A 16 22.71 -20.55 45.00
CA LEU A 16 22.68 -21.32 43.77
C LEU A 16 21.25 -21.60 43.25
N ILE A 17 20.22 -21.57 44.10
CA ILE A 17 18.82 -21.73 43.72
C ILE A 17 18.22 -20.38 43.29
N ALA A 18 18.83 -19.26 43.69
CA ALA A 18 18.42 -17.91 43.25
C ALA A 18 19.09 -17.45 41.94
N ALA A 19 20.07 -18.18 41.42
CA ALA A 19 20.55 -18.03 40.06
C ALA A 19 19.58 -18.77 39.12
N GLY A 20 18.36 -18.26 39.00
CA GLY A 20 17.49 -18.60 37.89
C GLY A 20 18.28 -18.38 36.62
N THR A 21 18.52 -19.45 35.89
CA THR A 21 19.17 -19.41 34.59
C THR A 21 18.43 -18.42 33.71
N LEU A 22 18.93 -17.20 33.63
CA LEU A 22 18.52 -16.23 32.61
C LEU A 22 19.02 -16.81 31.28
N PHE A 23 18.19 -17.65 30.67
CA PHE A 23 18.41 -18.06 29.30
C PHE A 23 18.34 -16.83 28.42
N SER A 24 19.35 -16.57 27.61
CA SER A 24 19.37 -15.48 26.64
C SER A 24 18.42 -15.73 25.47
N GLN A 25 17.81 -16.93 25.42
CA GLN A 25 16.84 -17.36 24.44
C GLN A 25 15.71 -18.15 25.10
N GLU A 26 14.47 -17.89 24.72
CA GLU A 26 13.31 -18.69 25.13
C GLU A 26 12.89 -19.54 23.91
N ASN A 27 12.77 -20.85 24.09
CA ASN A 27 12.20 -21.74 23.06
C ASN A 27 10.72 -21.96 23.36
N LEU A 28 9.88 -21.01 22.93
CA LEU A 28 8.45 -21.06 23.14
C LEU A 28 7.72 -21.49 21.85
N PRO A 29 6.74 -22.40 21.94
CA PRO A 29 5.81 -22.64 20.85
C PRO A 29 4.94 -21.39 20.61
N TYR A 30 4.22 -21.34 19.49
CA TYR A 30 3.25 -20.27 19.23
C TYR A 30 2.25 -20.13 20.38
N GLN A 31 2.06 -18.91 20.82
CA GLN A 31 1.16 -18.54 21.91
C GLN A 31 -0.08 -17.82 21.36
N LYS A 32 -1.14 -17.76 22.14
CA LYS A 32 -2.35 -16.98 21.84
C LYS A 32 -2.51 -15.87 22.87
N PRO A 33 -3.00 -14.69 22.45
CA PRO A 33 -3.30 -13.60 23.38
C PRO A 33 -4.48 -13.97 24.29
N PRO A 34 -4.73 -13.20 25.36
CA PRO A 34 -5.91 -13.36 26.20
C PRO A 34 -7.20 -13.37 25.39
N LYS A 35 -8.24 -14.03 25.95
CA LYS A 35 -9.51 -14.28 25.25
C LYS A 35 -10.14 -12.99 24.72
N GLU A 36 -10.08 -11.90 25.46
CA GLU A 36 -10.68 -10.62 25.08
C GLU A 36 -10.05 -10.02 23.83
N ILE A 37 -8.77 -10.27 23.57
CA ILE A 37 -8.08 -9.91 22.33
C ILE A 37 -8.36 -10.96 21.27
N LEU A 38 -8.30 -12.25 21.62
CA LEU A 38 -8.52 -13.36 20.69
C LEU A 38 -9.89 -13.28 20.01
N ASP A 39 -10.95 -12.97 20.76
CA ASP A 39 -12.33 -12.83 20.25
C ASP A 39 -12.46 -11.70 19.20
N LEU A 40 -11.60 -10.67 19.29
CA LEU A 40 -11.53 -9.59 18.29
C LEU A 40 -10.65 -9.93 17.09
N VAL A 41 -9.75 -10.90 17.21
CA VAL A 41 -8.90 -11.38 16.11
C VAL A 41 -9.62 -12.42 15.28
N GLU A 42 -10.34 -13.36 15.92
CA GLU A 42 -11.03 -14.47 15.27
C GLU A 42 -12.44 -14.09 14.85
N TYR A 43 -12.57 -13.25 13.84
CA TYR A 43 -13.86 -12.83 13.27
C TYR A 43 -13.99 -13.21 11.80
N GLU A 44 -15.22 -13.38 11.33
CA GLU A 44 -15.52 -13.58 9.92
C GLU A 44 -15.51 -12.23 9.20
N ARG A 45 -14.67 -12.13 8.18
CA ARG A 45 -14.50 -10.92 7.40
C ARG A 45 -15.68 -10.74 6.44
N ALA A 46 -16.23 -9.53 6.36
CA ALA A 46 -17.19 -9.19 5.31
C ALA A 46 -16.58 -9.37 3.91
N PRO A 47 -17.33 -9.85 2.91
CA PRO A 47 -16.84 -10.03 1.57
C PRO A 47 -16.47 -8.69 0.92
N THR A 48 -15.53 -8.74 -0.02
CA THR A 48 -15.27 -7.61 -0.90
C THR A 48 -16.35 -7.54 -1.96
N VAL A 49 -16.96 -6.36 -2.11
CA VAL A 49 -18.05 -6.11 -3.06
C VAL A 49 -17.50 -5.41 -4.30
N ARG A 50 -17.86 -5.91 -5.47
CA ARG A 50 -17.68 -5.19 -6.73
C ARG A 50 -19.01 -5.26 -7.52
N MET A 51 -19.33 -4.18 -8.23
CA MET A 51 -20.57 -4.03 -8.97
C MET A 51 -20.28 -3.82 -10.44
N ASP A 52 -21.15 -4.30 -11.32
CA ASP A 52 -21.11 -3.96 -12.72
C ASP A 52 -21.41 -2.45 -12.94
N SER A 53 -21.10 -1.92 -14.13
CA SER A 53 -21.29 -0.51 -14.44
C SER A 53 -22.77 -0.10 -14.47
N LYS A 54 -23.67 -1.03 -14.76
CA LYS A 54 -25.13 -0.82 -14.81
C LYS A 54 -25.79 -0.92 -13.44
N LYS A 55 -25.07 -1.40 -12.41
CA LYS A 55 -25.59 -1.65 -11.08
C LYS A 55 -26.77 -2.64 -11.08
N GLU A 56 -26.70 -3.64 -11.95
CA GLU A 56 -27.64 -4.75 -11.99
C GLU A 56 -27.17 -5.90 -11.11
N TYR A 57 -25.86 -6.18 -11.14
CA TYR A 57 -25.25 -7.28 -10.41
C TYR A 57 -24.10 -6.79 -9.53
N MET A 58 -23.92 -7.48 -8.39
CA MET A 58 -22.69 -7.42 -7.60
C MET A 58 -22.12 -8.82 -7.45
N TYR A 59 -20.80 -8.93 -7.43
CA TYR A 59 -20.13 -10.12 -6.97
C TYR A 59 -19.42 -9.87 -5.65
N LEU A 60 -19.47 -10.91 -4.81
CA LEU A 60 -18.93 -10.90 -3.46
C LEU A 60 -17.82 -11.94 -3.40
N THR A 61 -16.62 -11.48 -3.11
CA THR A 61 -15.45 -12.35 -2.95
C THR A 61 -15.11 -12.50 -1.48
N TYR A 62 -14.98 -13.73 -1.03
CA TYR A 62 -14.73 -14.11 0.36
C TYR A 62 -13.28 -14.53 0.51
N ARG A 63 -12.68 -14.23 1.63
CA ARG A 63 -11.35 -14.73 2.02
C ARG A 63 -11.25 -14.79 3.53
N ASP A 64 -10.33 -15.62 4.01
CA ASP A 64 -9.97 -15.63 5.43
C ASP A 64 -9.39 -14.29 5.86
N THR A 65 -9.54 -13.98 7.13
CA THR A 65 -9.00 -12.73 7.71
C THR A 65 -7.48 -12.71 7.65
N TYR A 66 -6.86 -13.87 7.85
CA TYR A 66 -5.41 -14.08 7.87
C TYR A 66 -5.04 -15.27 6.98
N SER A 67 -3.82 -15.25 6.45
CA SER A 67 -3.20 -16.45 5.88
C SER A 67 -2.76 -17.39 7.00
N SER A 68 -2.43 -18.64 6.65
CA SER A 68 -1.78 -19.58 7.56
C SER A 68 -0.26 -19.52 7.42
N LEU A 69 0.48 -19.96 8.44
CA LEU A 69 1.93 -20.11 8.34
C LEU A 69 2.32 -21.16 7.29
N ASP A 70 1.48 -22.18 7.08
CA ASP A 70 1.66 -23.17 6.02
C ASP A 70 1.64 -22.54 4.62
N GLU A 71 0.75 -21.57 4.39
CA GLU A 71 0.73 -20.79 3.14
C GLU A 71 1.99 -19.96 2.93
N LEU A 72 2.60 -19.43 4.01
CA LEU A 72 3.87 -18.70 3.94
C LEU A 72 5.08 -19.63 3.80
N ASN A 73 4.96 -20.89 4.19
CA ASN A 73 6.03 -21.88 4.14
C ASN A 73 6.19 -22.55 2.76
N GLN A 74 5.55 -22.02 1.73
CA GLN A 74 5.71 -22.50 0.36
C GLN A 74 7.12 -22.24 -0.15
N GLU A 75 7.54 -23.02 -1.16
CA GLU A 75 8.78 -22.75 -1.87
C GLU A 75 8.76 -21.37 -2.52
N GLU A 76 9.85 -20.65 -2.36
CA GLU A 76 10.03 -19.30 -2.87
C GLU A 76 11.39 -19.12 -3.49
N MET A 77 11.42 -18.62 -4.72
CA MET A 77 12.62 -18.09 -5.36
C MET A 77 12.56 -16.55 -5.37
N ARG A 78 13.68 -15.93 -4.97
CA ARG A 78 13.85 -14.48 -4.91
C ARG A 78 14.79 -14.04 -5.99
N LEU A 79 14.26 -13.46 -7.06
CA LEU A 79 14.99 -13.17 -8.29
C LEU A 79 14.59 -11.80 -8.84
N ALA A 80 15.57 -10.94 -9.06
CA ALA A 80 15.39 -9.62 -9.68
C ALA A 80 14.31 -8.73 -9.03
N GLY A 81 14.15 -8.83 -7.70
CA GLY A 81 13.14 -8.12 -6.93
C GLY A 81 11.78 -8.82 -6.84
N LEU A 82 11.64 -10.00 -7.44
CA LEU A 82 10.43 -10.82 -7.39
C LEU A 82 10.54 -11.93 -6.34
N ARG A 83 9.37 -12.34 -5.84
CA ARG A 83 9.18 -13.53 -5.00
C ARG A 83 8.18 -14.45 -5.69
N ILE A 84 8.66 -15.56 -6.15
CA ILE A 84 7.94 -16.48 -7.05
C ILE A 84 7.88 -17.86 -6.41
N ASN A 85 6.71 -18.49 -6.43
CA ASN A 85 6.62 -19.91 -6.17
C ASN A 85 7.02 -20.68 -7.46
N PRO A 86 8.14 -21.40 -7.46
CA PRO A 86 8.66 -22.05 -8.68
C PRO A 86 7.82 -23.23 -9.15
N ILE A 87 6.97 -23.80 -8.28
CA ILE A 87 6.09 -24.92 -8.61
C ILE A 87 4.82 -24.41 -9.29
N THR A 88 4.18 -23.42 -8.67
CA THR A 88 2.86 -22.93 -9.10
C THR A 88 2.93 -21.79 -10.10
N ASN A 89 4.09 -21.13 -10.26
CA ASN A 89 4.31 -20.01 -11.18
C ASN A 89 3.38 -18.82 -10.90
N ILE A 90 3.26 -18.45 -9.63
CA ILE A 90 2.57 -17.26 -9.17
C ILE A 90 3.41 -16.57 -8.09
N SER A 91 3.24 -15.25 -7.92
CA SER A 91 3.88 -14.51 -6.84
C SER A 91 3.46 -15.08 -5.47
N THR A 92 4.43 -15.32 -4.59
CA THR A 92 4.16 -15.81 -3.21
C THR A 92 3.40 -14.80 -2.35
N GLY A 93 3.40 -13.52 -2.74
CA GLY A 93 2.60 -12.46 -2.09
C GLY A 93 1.14 -12.38 -2.55
N THR A 94 0.66 -13.31 -3.38
CA THR A 94 -0.71 -13.31 -3.90
C THR A 94 -1.71 -13.58 -2.79
N ALA A 95 -2.67 -12.66 -2.61
CA ALA A 95 -3.80 -12.86 -1.72
C ALA A 95 -4.93 -13.59 -2.46
N TYR A 96 -5.44 -14.67 -1.86
CA TYR A 96 -6.47 -15.50 -2.47
C TYR A 96 -7.86 -15.25 -1.86
N PHE A 97 -8.88 -15.38 -2.72
CA PHE A 97 -10.26 -15.54 -2.29
C PHE A 97 -10.61 -17.05 -2.30
N ASN A 98 -11.36 -17.46 -1.30
CA ASN A 98 -11.76 -18.85 -1.12
C ASN A 98 -13.22 -19.12 -1.53
N ASN A 99 -13.95 -18.06 -1.96
CA ASN A 99 -15.32 -18.21 -2.47
C ASN A 99 -15.74 -17.02 -3.32
N LEU A 100 -16.72 -17.23 -4.19
CA LEU A 100 -17.34 -16.23 -5.06
C LEU A 100 -18.86 -16.44 -5.06
N LYS A 101 -19.61 -15.38 -4.75
CA LYS A 101 -21.06 -15.35 -4.91
C LYS A 101 -21.45 -14.17 -5.82
N VAL A 102 -22.59 -14.28 -6.45
CA VAL A 102 -23.22 -13.24 -7.24
C VAL A 102 -24.54 -12.85 -6.60
N ARG A 103 -24.90 -11.59 -6.67
CA ARG A 103 -26.19 -11.09 -6.22
C ARG A 103 -26.74 -10.05 -7.18
N LYS A 104 -27.98 -10.16 -7.56
CA LYS A 104 -28.71 -9.10 -8.25
C LYS A 104 -29.00 -7.97 -7.27
N ILE A 105 -28.62 -6.74 -7.60
CA ILE A 105 -28.67 -5.62 -6.62
C ILE A 105 -30.11 -5.35 -6.13
N SER A 106 -31.10 -5.55 -6.99
CA SER A 106 -32.53 -5.45 -6.62
C SER A 106 -33.03 -6.54 -5.65
N GLU A 107 -32.24 -7.58 -5.43
CA GLU A 107 -32.58 -8.74 -4.60
C GLU A 107 -31.67 -8.82 -3.37
N LYS A 108 -32.11 -9.47 -2.29
CA LYS A 108 -31.31 -9.66 -1.08
C LYS A 108 -30.52 -10.97 -1.08
N ALA A 109 -30.98 -11.95 -1.86
CA ALA A 109 -30.40 -13.30 -1.86
C ALA A 109 -29.06 -13.31 -2.60
N GLU A 110 -28.03 -13.83 -1.94
CA GLU A 110 -26.75 -14.16 -2.54
C GLU A 110 -26.80 -15.53 -3.18
N ILE A 111 -26.36 -15.65 -4.43
CA ILE A 111 -26.32 -16.90 -5.17
C ILE A 111 -24.89 -17.40 -5.19
N GLN A 112 -24.65 -18.60 -4.69
CA GLN A 112 -23.37 -19.28 -4.78
C GLN A 112 -23.04 -19.57 -6.24
N VAL A 113 -21.86 -19.13 -6.72
CA VAL A 113 -21.40 -19.51 -8.05
C VAL A 113 -21.13 -21.01 -8.07
N ALA A 114 -21.89 -21.74 -8.90
CA ALA A 114 -21.74 -23.18 -9.06
C ALA A 114 -20.51 -23.51 -9.94
N GLY A 115 -19.95 -24.70 -9.76
CA GLY A 115 -18.82 -25.17 -10.56
C GLY A 115 -17.46 -24.57 -10.19
N LEU A 116 -17.34 -23.83 -9.10
CA LEU A 116 -16.03 -23.39 -8.59
C LEU A 116 -15.11 -24.57 -8.27
N PRO A 117 -13.78 -24.41 -8.33
CA PRO A 117 -12.84 -25.46 -7.96
C PRO A 117 -13.04 -25.87 -6.49
N LYS A 118 -12.69 -27.12 -6.18
CA LYS A 118 -12.65 -27.57 -4.78
C LYS A 118 -11.49 -26.87 -4.05
N ASN A 119 -11.77 -26.28 -2.90
CA ASN A 119 -10.81 -25.46 -2.14
C ASN A 119 -10.19 -24.33 -3.00
N PRO A 120 -11.01 -23.37 -3.46
CA PRO A 120 -10.55 -22.37 -4.43
C PRO A 120 -9.48 -21.45 -3.85
N LYS A 121 -8.45 -21.19 -4.67
CA LYS A 121 -7.47 -20.12 -4.45
C LYS A 121 -7.59 -19.12 -5.61
N ILE A 122 -8.65 -18.31 -5.55
CA ILE A 122 -9.03 -17.38 -6.61
C ILE A 122 -8.22 -16.08 -6.51
N ALA A 123 -7.67 -15.64 -7.64
CA ALA A 123 -6.99 -14.35 -7.77
C ALA A 123 -7.24 -13.72 -9.15
N ASN A 124 -6.73 -12.52 -9.41
CA ASN A 124 -6.74 -11.85 -10.72
C ASN A 124 -8.14 -11.74 -11.35
N ILE A 125 -9.15 -11.34 -10.57
CA ILE A 125 -10.55 -11.28 -11.04
C ILE A 125 -10.77 -10.04 -11.90
N GLN A 126 -11.29 -10.22 -13.13
CA GLN A 126 -11.67 -9.14 -14.05
C GLN A 126 -12.99 -9.41 -14.75
N PHE A 127 -13.82 -8.35 -14.91
CA PHE A 127 -14.96 -8.38 -15.81
C PHE A 127 -14.53 -8.43 -17.29
N SER A 128 -15.32 -9.12 -18.11
CA SER A 128 -15.32 -8.92 -19.55
C SER A 128 -15.71 -7.47 -19.91
N PRO A 129 -15.34 -6.93 -21.08
CA PRO A 129 -15.78 -5.59 -21.51
C PRO A 129 -17.28 -5.38 -21.43
N ASP A 130 -18.12 -6.36 -21.79
CA ASP A 130 -19.58 -6.32 -21.71
C ASP A 130 -20.15 -6.67 -20.32
N GLU A 131 -19.27 -6.97 -19.34
CA GLU A 131 -19.56 -7.33 -17.94
C GLU A 131 -20.45 -8.57 -17.72
N LYS A 132 -20.61 -9.41 -18.75
CA LYS A 132 -21.36 -10.66 -18.60
C LYS A 132 -20.58 -11.79 -17.94
N TYR A 133 -19.23 -11.72 -18.06
CA TYR A 133 -18.33 -12.74 -17.56
C TYR A 133 -17.32 -12.16 -16.56
N LEU A 134 -16.87 -13.00 -15.62
CA LEU A 134 -15.70 -12.77 -14.78
C LEU A 134 -14.63 -13.78 -15.15
N ALA A 135 -13.46 -13.31 -15.59
CA ALA A 135 -12.27 -14.16 -15.67
C ALA A 135 -11.52 -14.10 -14.35
N PHE A 136 -10.97 -15.22 -13.93
CA PHE A 136 -10.13 -15.29 -12.73
C PHE A 136 -9.13 -16.44 -12.82
N THR A 137 -8.08 -16.37 -12.02
CA THR A 137 -7.13 -17.47 -11.85
C THR A 137 -7.48 -18.30 -10.64
N ASN A 138 -7.23 -19.62 -10.72
CA ASN A 138 -7.24 -20.53 -9.59
C ASN A 138 -5.87 -21.18 -9.45
N THR A 139 -5.24 -21.09 -8.28
CA THR A 139 -3.94 -21.70 -8.01
C THR A 139 -4.12 -23.10 -7.43
N THR A 140 -3.57 -24.08 -8.12
CA THR A 140 -3.55 -25.51 -7.70
C THR A 140 -2.21 -25.85 -7.04
N ALA A 141 -2.00 -27.09 -6.66
CA ALA A 141 -0.71 -27.56 -6.13
C ALA A 141 0.42 -27.55 -7.19
N THR A 142 0.09 -27.55 -8.48
CA THR A 142 1.05 -27.71 -9.59
C THR A 142 1.13 -26.54 -10.55
N GLY A 143 0.27 -25.53 -10.41
CA GLY A 143 0.27 -24.37 -11.32
C GLY A 143 -1.01 -23.54 -11.20
N VAL A 144 -1.20 -22.65 -12.15
CA VAL A 144 -2.32 -21.72 -12.21
C VAL A 144 -3.21 -22.03 -13.41
N GLU A 145 -4.52 -22.11 -13.15
CA GLU A 145 -5.58 -22.30 -14.13
C GLU A 145 -6.30 -20.98 -14.42
N LEU A 146 -6.80 -20.81 -15.64
CA LEU A 146 -7.76 -19.75 -16.00
C LEU A 146 -9.18 -20.30 -15.93
N TRP A 147 -10.07 -19.52 -15.34
CA TRP A 147 -11.48 -19.82 -15.14
C TRP A 147 -12.36 -18.67 -15.62
N ILE A 148 -13.57 -19.01 -16.08
CA ILE A 148 -14.61 -18.03 -16.45
C ILE A 148 -15.86 -18.32 -15.65
N ALA A 149 -16.47 -17.27 -15.07
CA ALA A 149 -17.80 -17.32 -14.49
C ALA A 149 -18.79 -16.49 -15.30
N ASP A 150 -19.94 -17.05 -15.63
CA ASP A 150 -21.10 -16.32 -16.13
C ASP A 150 -21.80 -15.64 -14.95
N VAL A 151 -21.95 -14.32 -14.99
CA VAL A 151 -22.48 -13.52 -13.89
C VAL A 151 -23.97 -13.76 -13.70
N ALA A 152 -24.73 -13.80 -14.80
CA ALA A 152 -26.21 -13.97 -14.73
C ALA A 152 -26.61 -15.40 -14.38
N ALA A 153 -25.90 -16.40 -14.92
CA ALA A 153 -26.15 -17.81 -14.62
C ALA A 153 -25.57 -18.25 -13.27
N ALA A 154 -24.67 -17.47 -12.67
CA ALA A 154 -23.91 -17.80 -11.46
C ALA A 154 -23.22 -19.19 -11.57
N THR A 155 -22.54 -19.44 -12.68
CA THR A 155 -21.81 -20.69 -12.95
C THR A 155 -20.39 -20.41 -13.40
N ALA A 156 -19.44 -21.25 -12.99
CA ALA A 156 -18.04 -21.13 -13.38
C ALA A 156 -17.55 -22.42 -14.06
N LYS A 157 -16.61 -22.27 -15.01
CA LYS A 157 -15.93 -23.37 -15.69
C LYS A 157 -14.44 -23.10 -15.84
N LYS A 158 -13.66 -24.17 -15.80
CA LYS A 158 -12.23 -24.14 -16.10
C LYS A 158 -12.01 -23.97 -17.62
N ILE A 159 -11.06 -23.10 -17.99
CA ILE A 159 -10.74 -22.80 -19.39
C ILE A 159 -9.37 -23.38 -19.78
N THR A 160 -8.38 -23.36 -18.84
CA THR A 160 -7.06 -23.94 -19.09
C THR A 160 -6.70 -25.00 -18.05
N GLU A 161 -5.74 -25.86 -18.40
CA GLU A 161 -5.01 -26.63 -17.39
C GLU A 161 -4.11 -25.71 -16.57
N SER A 162 -3.34 -26.26 -15.61
CA SER A 162 -2.45 -25.51 -14.71
C SER A 162 -1.17 -25.02 -15.42
N VAL A 163 -1.34 -24.23 -16.48
CA VAL A 163 -0.27 -23.79 -17.41
C VAL A 163 -0.13 -22.26 -17.51
N VAL A 164 -0.90 -21.49 -16.75
CA VAL A 164 -0.85 -20.04 -16.79
C VAL A 164 0.37 -19.53 -16.02
N ASN A 165 1.14 -18.60 -16.61
CA ASN A 165 2.24 -17.93 -15.93
C ASN A 165 1.77 -16.65 -15.26
N ALA A 166 1.54 -16.72 -13.94
CA ALA A 166 1.07 -15.61 -13.09
C ALA A 166 2.19 -15.01 -12.21
N ASN A 167 3.45 -15.16 -12.60
CA ASN A 167 4.61 -14.65 -11.84
C ASN A 167 4.64 -13.11 -11.77
N LEU A 168 4.03 -12.44 -12.75
CA LEU A 168 3.91 -10.98 -12.83
C LEU A 168 2.45 -10.57 -12.99
N ASN A 169 1.93 -9.82 -12.03
CA ASN A 169 0.60 -9.18 -12.11
C ASN A 169 -0.50 -10.11 -12.64
N ASN A 170 -1.54 -9.52 -13.25
CA ASN A 170 -2.58 -10.28 -13.92
C ASN A 170 -2.05 -10.95 -15.20
N PRO A 171 -2.18 -12.28 -15.34
CA PRO A 171 -1.62 -13.01 -16.48
C PRO A 171 -2.49 -12.99 -17.74
N PHE A 172 -3.59 -12.27 -17.77
CA PHE A 172 -4.50 -12.22 -18.92
C PHE A 172 -5.10 -10.83 -19.14
N THR A 173 -5.49 -10.57 -20.37
CA THR A 173 -6.20 -9.35 -20.78
C THR A 173 -7.38 -9.72 -21.68
N TRP A 174 -8.58 -9.24 -21.37
CA TRP A 174 -9.75 -9.42 -22.23
C TRP A 174 -9.59 -8.73 -23.56
N LEU A 175 -9.96 -9.43 -24.65
CA LEU A 175 -10.17 -8.82 -25.95
C LEU A 175 -11.50 -8.08 -25.98
N LYS A 176 -11.65 -7.16 -26.94
CA LYS A 176 -12.85 -6.32 -27.08
C LYS A 176 -14.13 -7.12 -27.36
N ASP A 177 -14.01 -8.30 -27.91
CA ASP A 177 -15.12 -9.20 -28.24
C ASP A 177 -15.85 -9.75 -27.01
N SER A 178 -15.31 -9.57 -25.80
CA SER A 178 -15.81 -10.18 -24.54
C SER A 178 -15.89 -11.70 -24.55
N LYS A 179 -15.26 -12.36 -25.52
CA LYS A 179 -15.29 -13.82 -25.72
C LYS A 179 -13.90 -14.45 -25.75
N SER A 180 -12.86 -13.64 -25.79
CA SER A 180 -11.48 -14.11 -25.88
C SER A 180 -10.57 -13.32 -24.94
N LEU A 181 -9.50 -13.97 -24.48
CA LEU A 181 -8.48 -13.39 -23.62
C LEU A 181 -7.10 -13.64 -24.22
N LEU A 182 -6.22 -12.65 -24.14
CA LEU A 182 -4.79 -12.82 -24.36
C LEU A 182 -4.16 -13.25 -23.04
N VAL A 183 -3.51 -14.43 -23.03
CA VAL A 183 -3.07 -15.11 -21.80
C VAL A 183 -1.60 -15.47 -21.88
N ARG A 184 -0.85 -15.29 -20.79
CA ARG A 184 0.53 -15.77 -20.64
C ARG A 184 0.51 -17.24 -20.26
N ILE A 185 1.03 -18.10 -21.14
CA ILE A 185 1.08 -19.55 -20.96
C ILE A 185 2.52 -20.01 -20.82
N LEU A 186 2.78 -20.94 -19.91
CA LEU A 186 4.08 -21.58 -19.76
C LEU A 186 4.46 -22.36 -21.03
N PRO A 187 5.68 -22.17 -21.61
CA PRO A 187 6.10 -22.95 -22.77
C PRO A 187 6.16 -24.45 -22.45
N ALA A 188 5.65 -25.29 -23.36
CA ALA A 188 5.62 -26.73 -23.16
C ALA A 188 7.02 -27.37 -23.04
N ASN A 189 8.03 -26.73 -23.65
CA ASN A 189 9.44 -27.16 -23.62
C ASN A 189 10.27 -26.36 -22.61
N ARG A 190 9.67 -25.88 -21.53
CA ARG A 190 10.36 -25.13 -20.50
C ARG A 190 11.50 -25.93 -19.88
N ALA A 191 12.66 -25.30 -19.73
CA ALA A 191 13.84 -25.92 -19.10
C ALA A 191 13.56 -26.19 -17.59
N ALA A 192 14.27 -27.15 -17.02
CA ALA A 192 14.28 -27.37 -15.58
C ALA A 192 14.96 -26.21 -14.88
N LEU A 193 14.48 -25.88 -13.67
CA LEU A 193 15.15 -24.91 -12.80
C LEU A 193 16.45 -25.49 -12.23
N ILE A 194 17.44 -24.62 -12.08
CA ILE A 194 18.71 -24.97 -11.47
C ILE A 194 18.56 -24.96 -9.94
N ASP A 195 18.84 -26.08 -9.28
CA ASP A 195 18.83 -26.16 -7.83
C ASP A 195 20.20 -25.71 -7.26
N GLU A 196 20.26 -24.44 -6.85
CA GLU A 196 21.50 -23.84 -6.31
C GLU A 196 22.05 -24.55 -5.07
N LYS A 197 21.21 -25.24 -4.30
CA LYS A 197 21.61 -25.94 -3.09
C LYS A 197 22.42 -27.22 -3.39
N ARG A 198 22.23 -27.79 -4.58
CA ARG A 198 22.86 -29.04 -5.02
C ARG A 198 24.04 -28.84 -5.95
N GLU A 199 24.15 -27.66 -6.56
CA GLU A 199 25.22 -27.38 -7.49
C GLU A 199 26.34 -26.54 -6.86
N LEU A 200 27.60 -26.93 -7.15
CA LEU A 200 28.73 -26.13 -6.72
C LEU A 200 28.76 -24.78 -7.45
N PRO A 201 29.05 -23.67 -6.70
CA PRO A 201 29.25 -22.38 -7.33
C PRO A 201 30.38 -22.45 -8.37
N THR A 202 30.14 -21.90 -9.54
CA THR A 202 31.12 -21.86 -10.65
C THR A 202 32.13 -20.73 -10.51
N GLY A 203 31.91 -19.81 -9.57
CA GLY A 203 32.75 -18.65 -9.27
C GLY A 203 32.20 -17.75 -8.17
N PRO A 204 32.95 -16.72 -7.78
CA PRO A 204 32.50 -15.73 -6.82
C PRO A 204 31.46 -14.79 -7.41
N ILE A 205 30.69 -14.13 -6.55
CA ILE A 205 29.83 -13.00 -6.94
C ILE A 205 30.72 -11.76 -7.11
N ILE A 206 30.65 -11.11 -8.27
CA ILE A 206 31.44 -9.94 -8.61
C ILE A 206 30.49 -8.79 -8.96
N SER A 207 30.59 -7.69 -8.21
CA SER A 207 29.92 -6.43 -8.52
C SER A 207 30.97 -5.36 -8.83
N MET A 208 30.73 -4.54 -9.84
CA MET A 208 31.66 -3.49 -10.28
C MET A 208 30.94 -2.14 -10.30
N SER A 209 31.70 -1.08 -10.05
CA SER A 209 31.31 0.31 -10.30
C SER A 209 32.18 0.87 -11.42
N ASP A 210 31.57 1.56 -12.36
CA ASP A 210 32.24 2.22 -13.48
C ASP A 210 32.63 3.67 -13.19
N GLY A 211 32.54 4.10 -11.94
CA GLY A 211 32.90 5.45 -11.48
C GLY A 211 31.84 6.51 -11.76
N ARG A 212 30.70 6.17 -12.37
CA ARG A 212 29.57 7.11 -12.51
C ARG A 212 28.80 7.20 -11.20
N GLU A 213 28.45 8.39 -10.78
CA GLU A 213 27.58 8.59 -9.63
C GLU A 213 26.16 8.10 -9.92
N SER A 214 25.64 7.29 -9.02
CA SER A 214 24.24 6.87 -9.06
C SER A 214 23.71 6.80 -7.65
N GLN A 215 22.52 7.36 -7.45
CA GLN A 215 21.80 7.24 -6.18
C GLN A 215 21.25 5.82 -6.06
N ASN A 216 22.05 4.91 -5.50
CA ASN A 216 21.63 3.55 -5.25
C ASN A 216 20.82 3.46 -3.97
N ARG A 217 19.52 3.16 -4.10
CA ARG A 217 18.72 2.70 -2.97
C ARG A 217 19.05 1.24 -2.68
N THR A 218 18.86 0.84 -1.44
CA THR A 218 19.01 -0.56 -1.03
C THR A 218 17.86 -1.37 -1.60
N PHE A 219 18.15 -2.23 -2.59
CA PHE A 219 17.19 -3.17 -3.14
C PHE A 219 17.38 -4.56 -2.54
N GLN A 220 16.31 -5.33 -2.45
CA GLN A 220 16.33 -6.70 -1.98
C GLN A 220 15.95 -7.69 -3.09
N ASP A 221 16.23 -8.97 -2.84
CA ASP A 221 15.83 -10.07 -3.73
C ASP A 221 16.41 -9.94 -5.15
N LEU A 222 17.58 -9.30 -5.31
CA LEU A 222 18.25 -9.12 -6.60
C LEU A 222 18.83 -10.42 -7.13
N LEU A 223 19.13 -10.46 -8.44
CA LEU A 223 19.98 -11.50 -9.03
C LEU A 223 21.38 -11.43 -8.43
N LYS A 224 22.04 -12.56 -8.28
CA LYS A 224 23.37 -12.66 -7.63
C LYS A 224 24.43 -13.27 -8.55
N ASN A 225 24.00 -14.09 -9.49
CA ASN A 225 24.89 -14.88 -10.33
C ASN A 225 24.17 -15.30 -11.63
N ARG A 226 24.90 -15.98 -12.52
CA ARG A 226 24.36 -16.44 -13.80
C ARG A 226 23.25 -17.49 -13.68
N LYS A 227 23.27 -18.32 -12.61
CA LYS A 227 22.22 -19.31 -12.37
C LYS A 227 20.89 -18.63 -12.01
N ASP A 228 20.96 -17.55 -11.23
CA ASP A 228 19.80 -16.70 -10.96
C ASP A 228 19.23 -16.10 -12.25
N GLU A 229 20.09 -15.66 -13.20
CA GLU A 229 19.62 -15.17 -14.50
C GLU A 229 18.89 -16.26 -15.29
N GLU A 230 19.45 -17.48 -15.33
CA GLU A 230 18.85 -18.61 -16.05
C GLU A 230 17.52 -19.05 -15.42
N ASN A 231 17.46 -19.09 -14.09
CA ASN A 231 16.22 -19.36 -13.36
C ASN A 231 15.19 -18.23 -13.55
N PHE A 232 15.61 -16.97 -13.52
CA PHE A 232 14.77 -15.83 -13.82
C PHE A 232 14.16 -15.91 -15.23
N GLU A 233 14.98 -16.17 -16.26
CA GLU A 233 14.49 -16.38 -17.63
C GLU A 233 13.49 -17.53 -17.69
N THR A 234 13.81 -18.66 -17.07
CA THR A 234 12.96 -19.84 -17.08
C THR A 234 11.60 -19.57 -16.45
N LEU A 235 11.57 -18.87 -15.31
CA LEU A 235 10.32 -18.54 -14.58
C LEU A 235 9.50 -17.46 -15.28
N MET A 236 10.16 -16.50 -15.90
CA MET A 236 9.49 -15.37 -16.54
C MET A 236 9.01 -15.66 -17.96
N LYS A 237 9.63 -16.62 -18.65
CA LYS A 237 9.32 -16.94 -20.05
C LYS A 237 7.89 -17.46 -20.22
N SER A 238 7.15 -16.86 -21.15
CA SER A 238 5.78 -17.23 -21.49
C SER A 238 5.57 -17.18 -22.99
N GLU A 239 4.63 -17.96 -23.50
CA GLU A 239 3.97 -17.73 -24.78
C GLU A 239 2.72 -16.87 -24.57
N LEU A 240 2.36 -16.04 -25.53
CA LEU A 240 1.08 -15.35 -25.54
C LEU A 240 0.10 -16.14 -26.41
N GLN A 241 -1.03 -16.55 -25.82
CA GLN A 241 -2.08 -17.27 -26.52
C GLN A 241 -3.41 -16.52 -26.41
N ILE A 242 -4.16 -16.47 -27.50
CA ILE A 242 -5.56 -16.04 -27.48
C ILE A 242 -6.43 -17.26 -27.16
N ILE A 243 -7.14 -17.18 -26.05
CA ILE A 243 -7.96 -18.28 -25.55
C ILE A 243 -9.42 -17.82 -25.48
N SER A 244 -10.32 -18.57 -26.12
CA SER A 244 -11.75 -18.27 -26.05
C SER A 244 -12.36 -18.67 -24.70
N ILE A 245 -13.52 -18.09 -24.34
CA ILE A 245 -14.28 -18.52 -23.14
C ILE A 245 -14.73 -19.98 -23.23
N GLU A 246 -14.67 -20.62 -24.39
CA GLU A 246 -14.95 -22.07 -24.57
C GLU A 246 -13.69 -22.93 -24.44
N GLY A 247 -12.49 -22.32 -24.32
CA GLY A 247 -11.23 -23.03 -24.14
C GLY A 247 -10.44 -23.28 -25.44
N GLU A 248 -10.90 -22.79 -26.58
CA GLU A 248 -10.14 -22.87 -27.83
C GLU A 248 -8.94 -21.91 -27.76
N SER A 249 -7.75 -22.41 -28.10
CA SER A 249 -6.49 -21.67 -27.97
C SER A 249 -5.80 -21.50 -29.31
N LYS A 250 -5.26 -20.30 -29.55
CA LYS A 250 -4.44 -19.95 -30.71
C LYS A 250 -3.18 -19.23 -30.24
N LEU A 251 -2.02 -19.68 -30.68
CA LEU A 251 -0.76 -18.96 -30.42
C LEU A 251 -0.80 -17.58 -31.07
N PHE A 252 -0.58 -16.56 -30.25
CA PHE A 252 -0.44 -15.16 -30.69
C PHE A 252 1.04 -14.81 -30.88
N LYS A 253 1.89 -15.07 -29.86
CA LYS A 253 3.34 -14.85 -29.92
C LYS A 253 4.09 -15.97 -29.21
N GLY A 254 5.26 -16.33 -29.76
CA GLY A 254 6.18 -17.32 -29.19
C GLY A 254 6.79 -16.85 -27.85
N ALA A 255 7.58 -17.75 -27.26
CA ALA A 255 8.13 -17.58 -25.92
C ALA A 255 9.07 -16.38 -25.80
N ALA A 256 8.77 -15.46 -24.85
CA ALA A 256 9.60 -14.32 -24.45
C ALA A 256 9.32 -13.93 -22.99
N LEU A 257 10.05 -12.93 -22.46
CA LEU A 257 9.84 -12.42 -21.11
C LEU A 257 8.83 -11.27 -21.14
N TYR A 258 7.57 -11.59 -21.29
CA TYR A 258 6.48 -10.63 -21.34
C TYR A 258 6.21 -10.02 -19.96
N VAL A 259 6.10 -8.69 -19.90
CA VAL A 259 5.82 -7.94 -18.66
C VAL A 259 4.53 -7.12 -18.71
N GLU A 260 4.09 -6.74 -19.92
CA GLU A 260 2.87 -5.98 -20.09
C GLU A 260 2.26 -6.23 -21.48
N GLU A 261 0.94 -6.41 -21.52
CA GLU A 261 0.12 -6.46 -22.72
C GLU A 261 -1.04 -5.48 -22.60
N SER A 262 -1.26 -4.67 -23.63
CA SER A 262 -2.38 -3.75 -23.69
C SER A 262 -3.00 -3.69 -25.07
N ILE A 263 -4.34 -3.63 -25.12
CA ILE A 263 -5.11 -3.68 -26.37
C ILE A 263 -5.61 -2.28 -26.68
N SER A 264 -5.49 -1.85 -27.96
CA SER A 264 -6.04 -0.58 -28.43
C SER A 264 -7.55 -0.50 -28.16
N PRO A 265 -8.14 0.69 -27.97
CA PRO A 265 -9.56 0.81 -27.72
C PRO A 265 -10.45 0.22 -28.81
N ASP A 266 -10.04 0.25 -30.07
CA ASP A 266 -10.78 -0.39 -31.18
C ASP A 266 -10.59 -1.91 -31.25
N GLY A 267 -9.64 -2.48 -30.48
CA GLY A 267 -9.35 -3.92 -30.43
C GLY A 267 -8.47 -4.43 -31.58
N LYS A 268 -7.94 -3.56 -32.45
CA LYS A 268 -7.19 -3.97 -33.64
C LYS A 268 -5.70 -4.17 -33.40
N TYR A 269 -5.15 -3.56 -32.36
CA TYR A 269 -3.72 -3.60 -32.04
C TYR A 269 -3.47 -4.06 -30.62
N VAL A 270 -2.36 -4.74 -30.43
CA VAL A 270 -1.85 -5.21 -29.14
C VAL A 270 -0.45 -4.64 -28.95
N MET A 271 -0.23 -3.82 -27.93
CA MET A 271 1.11 -3.42 -27.50
C MET A 271 1.61 -4.41 -26.48
N VAL A 272 2.80 -4.94 -26.71
CA VAL A 272 3.46 -5.94 -25.87
C VAL A 272 4.81 -5.40 -25.43
N THR A 273 5.10 -5.47 -24.13
CA THR A 273 6.41 -5.09 -23.59
C THR A 273 7.15 -6.32 -23.07
N THR A 274 8.41 -6.45 -23.46
CA THR A 274 9.31 -7.53 -23.05
C THR A 274 10.52 -7.00 -22.31
N ILE A 275 11.06 -7.81 -21.37
CA ILE A 275 12.39 -7.63 -20.80
C ILE A 275 13.42 -8.33 -21.68
N ASN A 276 14.60 -7.70 -21.79
CA ASN A 276 15.71 -8.20 -22.59
C ASN A 276 17.02 -8.14 -21.81
N ARG A 277 18.04 -8.88 -22.26
CA ARG A 277 19.41 -8.77 -21.74
C ARG A 277 20.06 -7.43 -22.16
N PRO A 278 21.06 -6.93 -21.38
CA PRO A 278 21.66 -7.54 -20.20
C PRO A 278 20.81 -7.32 -18.93
N TYR A 279 20.88 -8.27 -17.97
CA TYR A 279 20.32 -8.09 -16.64
C TYR A 279 21.31 -7.42 -15.70
N SER A 280 20.89 -7.12 -14.47
CA SER A 280 21.69 -6.45 -13.46
C SER A 280 21.62 -7.18 -12.12
N TYR A 281 22.72 -7.11 -11.37
CA TYR A 281 22.82 -7.60 -10.00
C TYR A 281 22.67 -6.48 -8.96
N VAL A 282 22.46 -5.24 -9.42
CA VAL A 282 22.36 -4.06 -8.52
C VAL A 282 21.02 -3.34 -8.58
N VAL A 283 20.16 -3.69 -9.57
CA VAL A 283 18.80 -3.13 -9.68
C VAL A 283 17.78 -4.23 -9.98
N PRO A 284 16.49 -4.04 -9.58
CA PRO A 284 15.43 -5.00 -9.87
C PRO A 284 14.96 -4.96 -11.32
N MET A 285 14.19 -5.98 -11.75
CA MET A 285 13.75 -6.22 -13.12
C MET A 285 13.02 -5.06 -13.80
N ASN A 286 12.35 -4.19 -13.06
CA ASN A 286 11.67 -3.03 -13.62
C ASN A 286 12.63 -1.95 -14.14
N ARG A 287 13.94 -2.14 -13.93
CA ARG A 287 15.04 -1.33 -14.47
C ARG A 287 15.86 -2.04 -15.55
N PHE A 288 15.51 -3.29 -15.89
CA PHE A 288 16.16 -4.02 -16.98
C PHE A 288 15.74 -3.46 -18.34
N PRO A 289 16.52 -3.75 -19.42
CA PRO A 289 16.14 -3.31 -20.76
C PRO A 289 14.78 -3.82 -21.18
N GLN A 290 13.98 -2.94 -21.78
CA GLN A 290 12.62 -3.26 -22.21
C GLN A 290 12.41 -2.82 -23.66
N LYS A 291 11.61 -3.60 -24.40
CA LYS A 291 11.11 -3.24 -25.73
C LYS A 291 9.59 -3.30 -25.75
N SER A 292 8.97 -2.26 -26.29
CA SER A 292 7.52 -2.23 -26.54
C SER A 292 7.26 -2.30 -28.05
N LEU A 293 6.52 -3.31 -28.44
CA LEU A 293 6.19 -3.64 -29.83
C LEU A 293 4.67 -3.62 -30.00
N VAL A 294 4.20 -3.05 -31.08
CA VAL A 294 2.78 -3.09 -31.46
C VAL A 294 2.60 -4.12 -32.58
N TYR A 295 1.65 -5.00 -32.37
CA TYR A 295 1.19 -6.01 -33.34
C TYR A 295 -0.27 -5.72 -33.71
N ASN A 296 -0.70 -6.18 -34.91
CA ASN A 296 -2.13 -6.30 -35.17
C ASN A 296 -2.71 -7.50 -34.38
N ILE A 297 -4.02 -7.67 -34.40
CA ILE A 297 -4.70 -8.74 -33.63
C ILE A 297 -4.38 -10.15 -34.24
N GLU A 298 -3.92 -10.22 -35.47
CA GLU A 298 -3.46 -11.43 -36.12
C GLU A 298 -2.04 -11.84 -35.68
N GLY A 299 -1.30 -10.95 -35.01
CA GLY A 299 0.04 -11.17 -34.48
C GLY A 299 1.16 -10.69 -35.42
N GLU A 300 0.88 -9.94 -36.48
CA GLU A 300 1.88 -9.34 -37.35
C GLU A 300 2.46 -8.08 -36.69
N LEU A 301 3.81 -7.94 -36.74
CA LEU A 301 4.50 -6.77 -36.21
C LEU A 301 4.19 -5.52 -37.03
N ILE A 302 3.67 -4.49 -36.39
CA ILE A 302 3.41 -3.19 -36.98
C ILE A 302 4.56 -2.22 -36.72
N LYS A 303 4.99 -2.10 -35.45
CA LYS A 303 6.02 -1.13 -35.07
C LYS A 303 6.69 -1.46 -33.74
N GLU A 304 8.01 -1.20 -33.66
CA GLU A 304 8.70 -1.00 -32.39
C GLU A 304 8.46 0.45 -31.97
N VAL A 305 7.76 0.65 -30.84
CA VAL A 305 7.31 1.98 -30.40
C VAL A 305 8.17 2.55 -29.27
N ASN A 306 8.85 1.69 -28.49
CA ASN A 306 9.72 2.13 -27.41
C ASN A 306 10.83 1.10 -27.13
N GLU A 307 12.01 1.61 -26.82
CA GLU A 307 13.14 0.86 -26.29
C GLU A 307 13.70 1.59 -25.07
N VAL A 308 13.88 0.86 -23.97
CA VAL A 308 14.43 1.36 -22.71
C VAL A 308 15.72 0.59 -22.43
N PRO A 309 16.86 1.27 -22.25
CA PRO A 309 18.10 0.61 -21.88
C PRO A 309 18.11 0.17 -20.41
N LEU A 310 19.15 -0.55 -19.99
CA LEU A 310 19.40 -0.85 -18.58
C LEU A 310 19.57 0.44 -17.76
N LEU A 311 18.81 0.55 -16.67
CA LEU A 311 18.74 1.75 -15.83
C LEU A 311 19.43 1.55 -14.46
N GLU A 312 20.72 1.22 -14.47
CA GLU A 312 21.52 1.17 -13.23
C GLU A 312 21.83 2.57 -12.71
N VAL A 313 22.03 3.51 -13.62
CA VAL A 313 22.30 4.92 -13.30
C VAL A 313 21.09 5.76 -13.69
N THR A 314 20.55 6.50 -12.72
CA THR A 314 19.43 7.44 -12.91
C THR A 314 19.79 8.79 -12.30
N PRO A 315 19.25 9.91 -12.84
CA PRO A 315 19.42 11.21 -12.21
C PRO A 315 18.98 11.20 -10.75
N ARG A 316 19.51 12.13 -9.96
CA ARG A 316 19.26 12.22 -8.52
C ARG A 316 18.00 13.01 -8.22
N GLY A 317 17.30 12.68 -7.12
CA GLY A 317 16.13 13.39 -6.59
C GLY A 317 14.80 12.64 -6.83
N TYR A 318 13.77 13.00 -6.05
CA TYR A 318 12.45 12.37 -6.17
C TYR A 318 11.70 12.80 -7.42
N SER A 319 11.97 13.99 -7.93
CA SER A 319 11.44 14.46 -9.22
C SER A 319 12.32 14.05 -10.41
N ALA A 320 13.33 13.21 -10.19
CA ALA A 320 14.11 12.64 -11.26
C ALA A 320 13.31 11.64 -12.09
N SER A 321 13.61 11.55 -13.37
CA SER A 321 13.03 10.54 -14.26
C SER A 321 14.09 10.02 -15.22
N ARG A 322 13.80 8.89 -15.89
CA ARG A 322 14.65 8.43 -16.97
C ARG A 322 14.48 9.28 -18.22
N PRO A 323 15.48 9.42 -19.09
CA PRO A 323 15.31 10.00 -20.41
C PRO A 323 14.48 9.10 -21.32
N GLY A 324 14.03 9.65 -22.46
CA GLY A 324 13.26 8.96 -23.49
C GLY A 324 11.78 8.78 -23.13
N LYS A 325 11.09 8.01 -23.96
CA LYS A 325 9.63 7.81 -23.88
C LYS A 325 9.24 7.05 -22.61
N ARG A 326 8.32 7.61 -21.82
CA ARG A 326 7.81 7.02 -20.56
C ARG A 326 6.30 7.18 -20.46
N ALA A 327 5.65 6.40 -19.61
CA ALA A 327 4.19 6.37 -19.46
C ALA A 327 3.44 6.11 -20.78
N MET A 328 4.04 5.33 -21.69
CA MET A 328 3.43 5.00 -22.98
C MET A 328 2.16 4.16 -22.76
N SER A 329 1.05 4.60 -23.34
CA SER A 329 -0.25 3.91 -23.22
C SER A 329 -1.17 4.33 -24.36
N TRP A 330 -2.26 3.56 -24.54
CA TRP A 330 -3.33 3.92 -25.49
C TRP A 330 -4.16 5.08 -24.94
N ARG A 331 -4.50 6.06 -25.81
CA ARG A 331 -5.51 7.06 -25.52
C ARG A 331 -6.86 6.36 -25.40
N ALA A 332 -7.56 6.61 -24.29
CA ALA A 332 -8.86 5.97 -24.04
C ALA A 332 -9.98 6.51 -24.95
N ASP A 333 -9.83 7.73 -25.47
CA ASP A 333 -10.80 8.47 -26.28
C ASP A 333 -10.60 8.32 -27.80
N LYS A 334 -9.60 7.54 -28.24
CA LYS A 334 -9.26 7.33 -29.66
C LYS A 334 -9.17 5.83 -29.99
N PRO A 335 -9.46 5.42 -31.23
CA PRO A 335 -9.44 4.02 -31.64
C PRO A 335 -8.09 3.32 -31.40
N ALA A 336 -7.00 3.95 -31.90
CA ALA A 336 -5.67 3.37 -31.85
C ALA A 336 -4.58 4.46 -31.91
N THR A 337 -4.49 5.26 -30.86
CA THR A 337 -3.49 6.31 -30.70
C THR A 337 -2.72 6.07 -29.42
N LEU A 338 -1.39 5.98 -29.46
CA LEU A 338 -0.53 5.97 -28.29
C LEU A 338 -0.27 7.40 -27.82
N PHE A 339 -0.06 7.56 -26.51
CA PHE A 339 0.56 8.75 -25.92
C PHE A 339 1.75 8.36 -25.06
N TYR A 340 2.67 9.30 -24.84
CA TYR A 340 3.81 9.17 -23.94
C TYR A 340 4.34 10.54 -23.54
N ALA A 341 5.15 10.58 -22.47
CA ALA A 341 5.86 11.77 -22.02
C ALA A 341 7.37 11.61 -22.22
N GLU A 342 8.06 12.72 -22.54
CA GLU A 342 9.52 12.80 -22.56
C GLU A 342 10.01 13.94 -21.68
N ALA A 343 11.14 13.72 -21.00
CA ALA A 343 11.77 14.75 -20.18
C ALA A 343 12.63 15.69 -21.05
N LEU A 344 12.35 17.00 -20.96
CA LEU A 344 13.10 18.03 -21.69
C LEU A 344 14.41 18.46 -20.99
N ASP A 345 14.57 18.07 -19.73
CA ASP A 345 15.78 18.29 -18.92
C ASP A 345 16.65 17.04 -18.77
N GLY A 346 16.46 16.04 -19.65
CA GLY A 346 17.12 14.74 -19.55
C GLY A 346 16.71 13.90 -18.34
N GLY A 347 15.66 14.32 -17.63
CA GLY A 347 15.16 13.67 -16.41
C GLY A 347 15.89 14.14 -15.14
N ASP A 348 16.79 15.09 -15.22
CA ASP A 348 17.55 15.63 -14.10
C ASP A 348 16.85 16.89 -13.54
N PRO A 349 16.31 16.83 -12.30
CA PRO A 349 15.65 17.97 -11.68
C PRO A 349 16.56 19.16 -11.38
N SER A 350 17.89 18.97 -11.37
CA SER A 350 18.87 20.06 -11.17
C SER A 350 19.01 20.98 -12.38
N VAL A 351 18.68 20.51 -13.58
CA VAL A 351 18.71 21.29 -14.81
C VAL A 351 17.54 22.28 -14.81
N LYS A 352 17.86 23.55 -15.04
CA LYS A 352 16.85 24.64 -15.10
C LYS A 352 16.29 24.76 -16.51
N VAL A 353 14.99 24.53 -16.65
CA VAL A 353 14.22 24.65 -17.89
C VAL A 353 12.82 25.23 -17.59
N ASP A 354 12.20 25.86 -18.58
CA ASP A 354 10.84 26.40 -18.44
C ASP A 354 9.79 25.28 -18.40
N TYR A 355 10.01 24.23 -19.17
CA TYR A 355 9.16 23.06 -19.26
C TYR A 355 10.00 21.80 -19.04
N ARG A 356 9.56 20.97 -18.14
CA ARG A 356 10.29 19.75 -17.80
C ARG A 356 9.88 18.53 -18.59
N ASP A 357 8.62 18.46 -18.98
CA ASP A 357 8.09 17.35 -19.75
C ASP A 357 7.27 17.82 -20.93
N GLU A 358 7.33 17.04 -22.01
CA GLU A 358 6.49 17.19 -23.21
C GLU A 358 5.70 15.91 -23.43
N ILE A 359 4.41 16.06 -23.74
CA ILE A 359 3.48 14.96 -23.96
C ILE A 359 3.23 14.83 -25.46
N PHE A 360 3.37 13.62 -25.98
CA PHE A 360 3.21 13.30 -27.38
C PHE A 360 2.04 12.34 -27.60
N GLN A 361 1.47 12.39 -28.82
CA GLN A 361 0.59 11.36 -29.35
C GLN A 361 1.12 10.78 -30.64
N TRP A 362 0.76 9.51 -30.91
CA TRP A 362 1.23 8.78 -32.08
C TRP A 362 0.13 7.85 -32.58
N ASP A 363 -0.39 8.17 -33.76
CA ASP A 363 -1.52 7.46 -34.36
C ASP A 363 -1.08 6.19 -35.09
N ALA A 364 -1.83 5.11 -34.94
CA ALA A 364 -1.61 3.91 -35.77
C ALA A 364 -1.84 4.22 -37.26
N PRO A 365 -1.10 3.56 -38.16
CA PRO A 365 -0.15 2.45 -37.94
C PRO A 365 1.29 2.89 -37.59
N PHE A 366 1.50 4.09 -37.06
CA PHE A 366 2.78 4.63 -36.55
C PHE A 366 3.81 4.96 -37.65
N ASP A 367 3.37 5.22 -38.88
CA ASP A 367 4.22 5.61 -40.00
C ASP A 367 4.59 7.09 -39.97
N SER A 368 3.71 7.93 -39.39
CA SER A 368 3.99 9.35 -39.20
C SER A 368 4.82 9.59 -37.94
N ALA A 369 5.49 10.75 -37.88
CA ALA A 369 6.16 11.18 -36.67
C ALA A 369 5.14 11.46 -35.53
N PRO A 370 5.50 11.18 -34.25
CA PRO A 370 4.70 11.58 -33.10
C PRO A 370 4.45 13.09 -33.08
N LYS A 371 3.26 13.51 -32.66
CA LYS A 371 2.86 14.91 -32.55
C LYS A 371 2.89 15.37 -31.10
N SER A 372 3.51 16.52 -30.85
CA SER A 372 3.45 17.17 -29.53
C SER A 372 2.01 17.62 -29.23
N MET A 373 1.55 17.37 -28.02
CA MET A 373 0.24 17.83 -27.53
C MET A 373 0.36 18.97 -26.52
N ALA A 374 1.33 18.88 -25.60
CA ALA A 374 1.48 19.88 -24.54
C ALA A 374 2.89 19.81 -23.92
N LYS A 375 3.34 20.96 -23.43
CA LYS A 375 4.53 21.09 -22.55
C LYS A 375 4.08 21.52 -21.18
N ILE A 376 4.66 20.92 -20.12
CA ILE A 376 4.33 21.20 -18.72
C ILE A 376 5.57 21.54 -17.91
N PRO A 377 5.45 22.49 -16.95
CA PRO A 377 6.63 23.00 -16.20
C PRO A 377 7.14 22.05 -15.11
N GLN A 378 6.35 21.08 -14.69
CA GLN A 378 6.74 20.07 -13.70
C GLN A 378 6.77 18.66 -14.32
N ARG A 379 7.04 17.61 -13.51
CA ARG A 379 7.01 16.22 -13.99
C ARG A 379 5.62 15.76 -14.29
N PHE A 380 5.43 15.16 -15.45
CA PHE A 380 4.22 14.45 -15.81
C PHE A 380 3.89 13.37 -14.77
N ALA A 381 2.70 13.44 -14.20
CA ALA A 381 2.20 12.48 -13.24
C ALA A 381 1.08 11.64 -13.82
N ARG A 382 0.06 12.27 -14.42
CA ARG A 382 -1.13 11.56 -14.94
C ARG A 382 -1.76 12.34 -16.10
N LEU A 383 -2.54 11.61 -16.93
CA LEU A 383 -3.37 12.17 -17.97
C LEU A 383 -4.75 11.51 -17.93
N PHE A 384 -5.80 12.31 -17.96
CA PHE A 384 -7.18 11.86 -18.02
C PHE A 384 -7.82 12.34 -19.33
N TRP A 385 -8.25 11.39 -20.14
CA TRP A 385 -8.96 11.65 -21.37
C TRP A 385 -10.42 11.92 -21.09
N GLY A 386 -11.01 12.91 -21.74
CA GLY A 386 -12.44 13.18 -21.74
C GLY A 386 -13.02 12.92 -23.14
N ASN A 387 -12.65 13.75 -24.09
CA ASN A 387 -13.03 13.62 -25.49
C ASN A 387 -12.03 14.37 -26.39
N GLU A 388 -12.34 14.53 -27.68
CA GLU A 388 -11.45 15.20 -28.63
C GLU A 388 -11.11 16.65 -28.28
N LYS A 389 -11.92 17.34 -27.45
CA LYS A 389 -11.73 18.76 -27.09
C LYS A 389 -11.14 18.94 -25.69
N TYR A 390 -11.34 17.98 -24.80
CA TYR A 390 -11.05 18.16 -23.39
C TYR A 390 -10.32 16.95 -22.85
N ALA A 391 -9.15 17.20 -22.30
CA ALA A 391 -8.39 16.26 -21.52
C ALA A 391 -7.66 17.01 -20.38
N PHE A 392 -7.18 16.27 -19.39
CA PHE A 392 -6.56 16.84 -18.20
C PHE A 392 -5.19 16.23 -17.98
N ILE A 393 -4.16 17.08 -17.87
CA ILE A 393 -2.81 16.68 -17.44
C ILE A 393 -2.64 17.06 -15.99
N ILE A 394 -2.05 16.17 -15.21
CA ILE A 394 -1.56 16.47 -13.86
C ILE A 394 -0.04 16.38 -13.91
N ASP A 395 0.62 17.42 -13.44
CA ASP A 395 2.02 17.41 -13.13
C ASP A 395 2.26 17.50 -11.61
N SER A 396 3.48 17.22 -11.19
CA SER A 396 3.86 17.32 -9.79
C SER A 396 5.35 17.63 -9.61
N TRP A 397 5.65 18.28 -8.50
CA TRP A 397 7.02 18.55 -8.06
C TRP A 397 7.19 18.17 -6.60
N GLN A 398 7.96 17.12 -6.37
CA GLN A 398 8.01 16.46 -5.07
C GLN A 398 8.72 17.33 -4.01
N GLU A 399 9.69 18.14 -4.41
CA GLU A 399 10.46 18.99 -3.52
C GLU A 399 9.59 20.06 -2.83
N THR A 400 8.57 20.56 -3.53
CA THR A 400 7.61 21.56 -3.01
C THR A 400 6.26 21.00 -2.66
N ARG A 401 6.05 19.69 -2.87
CA ARG A 401 4.72 19.04 -2.75
C ARG A 401 3.65 19.67 -3.65
N ASN A 402 4.05 20.45 -4.65
CA ASN A 402 3.11 21.09 -5.56
C ASN A 402 2.60 20.12 -6.63
N SER A 403 1.33 20.25 -6.97
CA SER A 403 0.71 19.59 -8.11
C SER A 403 -0.25 20.54 -8.82
N LYS A 404 -0.18 20.52 -10.16
CA LYS A 404 -1.08 21.30 -11.01
C LYS A 404 -1.92 20.40 -11.91
N THR A 405 -3.18 20.77 -12.09
CA THR A 405 -4.05 20.15 -13.08
C THR A 405 -4.29 21.14 -14.21
N TYR A 406 -4.05 20.70 -15.42
CA TYR A 406 -4.23 21.49 -16.65
C TYR A 406 -5.37 20.92 -17.45
N LEU A 407 -6.28 21.79 -17.89
CA LEU A 407 -7.24 21.51 -18.97
C LEU A 407 -6.58 21.87 -20.30
N PHE A 408 -6.61 20.95 -21.28
CA PHE A 408 -6.06 21.20 -22.62
C PHE A 408 -6.94 20.58 -23.70
N ASN A 409 -6.76 21.09 -24.93
CA ASN A 409 -7.40 20.53 -26.11
C ASN A 409 -6.43 19.58 -26.83
N PRO A 410 -6.63 18.26 -26.76
CA PRO A 410 -5.71 17.31 -27.38
C PRO A 410 -5.74 17.33 -28.92
N SER A 411 -6.74 17.94 -29.54
CA SER A 411 -6.85 18.08 -31.00
C SER A 411 -6.27 19.39 -31.53
N ASP A 412 -5.98 20.34 -30.64
CA ASP A 412 -5.40 21.63 -31.02
C ASP A 412 -4.22 22.02 -30.10
N PRO A 413 -3.01 21.53 -30.42
CA PRO A 413 -1.80 21.83 -29.63
C PRO A 413 -1.38 23.31 -29.63
N SER A 414 -1.96 24.14 -30.49
CA SER A 414 -1.68 25.58 -30.51
C SER A 414 -2.29 26.31 -29.30
N GLN A 415 -3.33 25.74 -28.71
CA GLN A 415 -3.94 26.24 -27.49
C GLN A 415 -3.10 25.84 -26.28
N LYS A 416 -2.67 26.83 -25.52
CA LYS A 416 -1.91 26.56 -24.28
C LYS A 416 -2.81 25.87 -23.24
N PRO A 417 -2.30 24.86 -22.51
CA PRO A 417 -3.00 24.28 -21.38
C PRO A 417 -3.36 25.34 -20.33
N VAL A 418 -4.58 25.26 -19.79
CA VAL A 418 -5.09 26.18 -18.76
C VAL A 418 -5.00 25.53 -17.40
N VAL A 419 -4.35 26.16 -16.43
CA VAL A 419 -4.31 25.68 -15.03
C VAL A 419 -5.71 25.80 -14.43
N VAL A 420 -6.28 24.66 -14.03
CA VAL A 420 -7.60 24.59 -13.36
C VAL A 420 -7.50 24.27 -11.89
N ASN A 421 -6.35 23.74 -11.45
CA ASN A 421 -6.01 23.55 -10.05
C ASN A 421 -4.50 23.66 -9.85
N ASP A 422 -4.07 24.31 -8.77
CA ASP A 422 -2.67 24.47 -8.37
C ASP A 422 -2.62 24.43 -6.83
N ARG A 423 -2.05 23.36 -6.26
CA ARG A 423 -2.07 23.19 -4.81
C ARG A 423 -0.87 22.44 -4.27
N ASN A 424 -0.63 22.57 -2.98
CA ASN A 424 0.18 21.64 -2.21
C ASN A 424 -0.61 20.33 -2.04
N THR A 425 -0.03 19.17 -2.38
CA THR A 425 -0.67 17.85 -2.25
C THR A 425 -0.88 17.43 -0.79
N GLN A 426 -0.18 18.05 0.15
CA GLN A 426 -0.32 17.82 1.58
C GLN A 426 -1.47 18.64 2.19
N ASP A 427 -1.97 19.68 1.48
CA ASP A 427 -3.14 20.45 1.88
C ASP A 427 -4.42 19.66 1.54
N VAL A 428 -4.92 18.91 2.52
CA VAL A 428 -6.11 18.06 2.37
C VAL A 428 -7.41 18.87 2.38
N TYR A 429 -7.40 20.08 2.96
CA TYR A 429 -8.59 20.94 2.99
C TYR A 429 -8.83 21.64 1.65
N ALA A 430 -7.79 21.84 0.85
CA ALA A 430 -7.88 22.39 -0.51
C ALA A 430 -8.07 21.31 -1.58
N ASP A 431 -8.33 20.06 -1.24
CA ASP A 431 -8.50 18.99 -2.22
C ASP A 431 -9.78 19.20 -3.05
N PRO A 432 -9.67 19.38 -4.38
CA PRO A 432 -10.83 19.60 -5.24
C PRO A 432 -11.63 18.33 -5.51
N GLY A 433 -11.17 17.18 -5.05
CA GLY A 433 -11.70 15.87 -5.36
C GLY A 433 -11.18 15.25 -6.66
N SER A 434 -11.74 14.11 -7.00
CA SER A 434 -11.40 13.31 -8.18
C SER A 434 -12.49 13.42 -9.25
N PHE A 435 -12.10 13.34 -10.53
CA PHE A 435 -13.07 13.35 -11.64
C PHE A 435 -13.99 12.12 -11.57
N HIS A 436 -15.25 12.34 -11.92
CA HIS A 436 -16.16 11.25 -12.23
C HIS A 436 -15.89 10.72 -13.63
N PHE A 437 -15.81 9.38 -13.75
CA PHE A 437 -15.54 8.69 -15.01
C PHE A 437 -16.79 7.96 -15.52
N ALA A 438 -16.87 7.83 -16.84
CA ALA A 438 -17.87 7.00 -17.51
C ALA A 438 -17.21 6.19 -18.64
N ARG A 439 -17.84 5.11 -19.08
CA ARG A 439 -17.40 4.36 -20.26
C ARG A 439 -17.81 5.07 -21.54
N ASN A 440 -16.90 5.15 -22.50
CA ASN A 440 -17.16 5.65 -23.84
C ASN A 440 -17.56 4.49 -24.80
N GLU A 441 -17.65 4.80 -26.11
CA GLU A 441 -17.97 3.85 -27.18
C GLU A 441 -16.94 2.72 -27.36
N PHE A 442 -15.76 2.88 -26.76
CA PHE A 442 -14.69 1.85 -26.75
C PHE A 442 -14.68 1.02 -25.46
N GLU A 443 -15.67 1.17 -24.58
CA GLU A 443 -15.73 0.58 -23.24
C GLU A 443 -14.53 0.98 -22.33
N ARG A 444 -13.93 2.16 -22.64
CA ARG A 444 -12.82 2.72 -21.87
C ARG A 444 -13.32 3.79 -20.90
N GLN A 445 -12.69 3.85 -19.72
CA GLN A 445 -12.96 4.89 -18.74
C GLN A 445 -12.40 6.23 -19.22
N VAL A 446 -13.28 7.23 -19.37
CA VAL A 446 -12.94 8.61 -19.68
C VAL A 446 -13.63 9.54 -18.68
N VAL A 447 -13.10 10.74 -18.49
CA VAL A 447 -13.79 11.76 -17.69
C VAL A 447 -15.19 12.01 -18.28
N SER A 448 -16.20 11.85 -17.44
CA SER A 448 -17.59 12.07 -17.84
C SER A 448 -17.84 13.55 -18.11
N ILE A 449 -18.18 13.88 -19.35
CA ILE A 449 -18.47 15.25 -19.77
C ILE A 449 -19.93 15.34 -20.23
N ASP A 450 -20.73 16.14 -19.51
CA ASP A 450 -22.09 16.50 -19.94
C ASP A 450 -22.09 17.94 -20.45
N LYS A 451 -22.23 18.12 -21.77
CA LYS A 451 -22.06 19.39 -22.48
C LYS A 451 -20.65 19.95 -22.29
N ASP A 452 -20.45 20.87 -21.36
CA ASP A 452 -19.15 21.44 -21.00
C ASP A 452 -18.89 21.32 -19.49
N ASN A 453 -19.57 20.41 -18.79
CA ASN A 453 -19.43 20.20 -17.36
C ASN A 453 -18.79 18.85 -17.09
N VAL A 454 -17.89 18.82 -16.11
CA VAL A 454 -17.36 17.61 -15.46
C VAL A 454 -17.76 17.62 -14.00
N TYR A 455 -17.71 16.47 -13.37
CA TYR A 455 -18.11 16.30 -11.97
C TYR A 455 -16.94 15.82 -11.14
N MET A 456 -16.78 16.44 -9.96
CA MET A 456 -15.70 16.13 -9.02
C MET A 456 -16.29 15.56 -7.74
N ILE A 457 -15.76 14.43 -7.28
CA ILE A 457 -16.13 13.82 -5.99
C ILE A 457 -14.98 14.06 -5.02
N GLY A 458 -15.25 14.73 -3.91
CA GLY A 458 -14.26 15.09 -2.91
C GLY A 458 -14.60 14.59 -1.51
N ASP A 459 -13.56 14.29 -0.71
CA ASP A 459 -13.69 13.84 0.68
C ASP A 459 -14.19 14.94 1.62
N GLY A 460 -13.98 16.20 1.27
CA GLY A 460 -14.51 17.34 1.98
C GLY A 460 -13.99 17.54 3.39
N PHE A 461 -12.70 17.26 3.63
CA PHE A 461 -12.08 17.58 4.91
C PHE A 461 -12.00 19.07 5.13
N THR A 462 -12.31 19.49 6.36
CA THR A 462 -12.25 20.88 6.85
C THR A 462 -11.80 20.88 8.31
N ALA A 463 -11.58 22.08 8.86
CA ALA A 463 -11.28 22.23 10.29
C ALA A 463 -12.43 21.72 11.18
N GLU A 464 -13.68 21.79 10.69
CA GLU A 464 -14.90 21.39 11.41
C GLU A 464 -15.19 19.89 11.30
N GLY A 465 -14.64 19.21 10.26
CA GLY A 465 -14.89 17.79 10.05
C GLY A 465 -14.80 17.38 8.58
N GLN A 466 -15.40 16.24 8.26
CA GLN A 466 -15.41 15.67 6.93
C GLN A 466 -16.83 15.73 6.34
N PHE A 467 -16.99 16.44 5.21
CA PHE A 467 -18.24 16.64 4.50
C PHE A 467 -18.09 16.34 3.02
N PRO A 468 -18.10 15.06 2.63
CA PRO A 468 -17.92 14.65 1.23
C PRO A 468 -18.90 15.37 0.29
N PHE A 469 -18.42 15.66 -0.92
CA PHE A 469 -19.14 16.51 -1.83
C PHE A 469 -19.07 16.08 -3.29
N ILE A 470 -20.00 16.62 -4.09
CA ILE A 470 -19.96 16.58 -5.54
C ILE A 470 -20.00 18.00 -6.05
N ASP A 471 -18.99 18.39 -6.82
CA ASP A 471 -18.94 19.67 -7.53
C ASP A 471 -19.14 19.46 -9.03
N GLU A 472 -20.00 20.28 -9.65
CA GLU A 472 -20.06 20.50 -11.09
C GLU A 472 -19.02 21.56 -11.46
N PHE A 473 -18.14 21.25 -12.42
CA PHE A 473 -17.11 22.16 -12.90
C PHE A 473 -17.29 22.41 -14.38
N ASN A 474 -17.55 23.67 -14.76
CA ASN A 474 -17.78 24.07 -16.16
C ASN A 474 -16.44 24.39 -16.84
N LEU A 475 -16.12 23.67 -17.93
CA LEU A 475 -14.84 23.71 -18.64
C LEU A 475 -14.62 25.00 -19.47
N LYS A 476 -15.68 25.74 -19.79
CA LYS A 476 -15.59 27.03 -20.53
C LYS A 476 -15.41 28.19 -19.57
N THR A 477 -16.20 28.22 -18.49
CA THR A 477 -16.21 29.36 -17.56
C THR A 477 -15.26 29.16 -16.40
N LEU A 478 -14.73 27.95 -16.22
CA LEU A 478 -13.88 27.49 -15.10
C LEU A 478 -14.55 27.72 -13.73
N LYS A 479 -15.88 27.77 -13.69
CA LYS A 479 -16.63 27.93 -12.44
C LYS A 479 -17.06 26.60 -11.88
N LYS A 480 -16.95 26.49 -10.54
CA LYS A 480 -17.43 25.34 -9.75
C LYS A 480 -18.78 25.67 -9.12
N LYS A 481 -19.64 24.66 -9.04
CA LYS A 481 -20.92 24.72 -8.34
C LYS A 481 -21.09 23.45 -7.52
N ARG A 482 -21.23 23.60 -6.19
CA ARG A 482 -21.56 22.48 -5.29
C ARG A 482 -22.97 21.99 -5.60
N ILE A 483 -23.10 20.72 -6.02
CA ILE A 483 -24.41 20.10 -6.31
C ILE A 483 -24.86 19.14 -5.21
N TYR A 484 -23.92 18.61 -4.42
CA TYR A 484 -24.19 17.84 -3.23
C TYR A 484 -23.10 18.03 -2.19
N GLN A 485 -23.47 18.01 -0.92
CA GLN A 485 -22.56 17.91 0.20
C GLN A 485 -23.23 17.11 1.31
N SER A 486 -22.48 16.16 1.90
CA SER A 486 -22.94 15.42 3.07
C SER A 486 -23.14 16.38 4.25
N THR A 487 -24.21 16.14 5.01
CA THR A 487 -24.55 16.92 6.20
C THR A 487 -24.52 16.10 7.48
N TYR A 488 -24.03 14.86 7.39
CA TYR A 488 -23.93 13.99 8.56
C TYR A 488 -22.92 14.53 9.59
N THR A 489 -23.32 14.53 10.84
CA THR A 489 -22.48 14.86 12.00
C THR A 489 -22.28 13.65 12.92
N ASP A 490 -23.16 12.65 12.82
CA ASP A 490 -23.18 11.43 13.61
C ASP A 490 -22.79 10.18 12.82
N LYS A 491 -22.61 10.31 11.50
CA LYS A 491 -22.18 9.25 10.59
C LYS A 491 -21.03 9.73 9.70
N LYS A 492 -20.30 8.78 9.13
CA LYS A 492 -19.35 9.01 8.04
C LYS A 492 -19.97 8.50 6.77
N GLU A 493 -20.04 9.36 5.77
CA GLU A 493 -20.41 9.02 4.40
C GLU A 493 -19.20 9.11 3.50
N ASP A 494 -19.05 8.17 2.58
CA ASP A 494 -18.09 8.24 1.46
C ASP A 494 -18.89 8.15 0.17
N ILE A 495 -18.70 9.10 -0.75
CA ILE A 495 -19.32 9.05 -2.07
C ILE A 495 -18.45 8.17 -2.97
N VAL A 496 -19.00 7.02 -3.36
CA VAL A 496 -18.25 6.01 -4.13
C VAL A 496 -18.27 6.33 -5.62
N SER A 497 -19.46 6.63 -6.16
CA SER A 497 -19.64 6.94 -7.60
C SER A 497 -20.96 7.65 -7.86
N ILE A 498 -21.01 8.35 -8.99
CA ILE A 498 -22.26 8.93 -9.52
C ILE A 498 -22.83 7.92 -10.51
N GLU A 499 -24.07 7.48 -10.28
CA GLU A 499 -24.71 6.46 -11.09
C GLU A 499 -25.63 7.03 -12.16
N ASP A 500 -26.40 8.06 -11.83
CA ASP A 500 -27.29 8.75 -12.76
C ASP A 500 -27.46 10.22 -12.35
N LEU A 501 -26.73 11.10 -13.01
CA LEU A 501 -26.81 12.54 -12.78
C LEU A 501 -28.20 13.12 -13.04
N LYS A 502 -28.94 12.57 -14.03
CA LYS A 502 -30.27 13.07 -14.40
C LYS A 502 -31.28 12.72 -13.30
N LYS A 503 -31.19 11.55 -12.71
CA LYS A 503 -32.00 11.16 -11.57
C LYS A 503 -31.45 11.66 -10.25
N GLY A 504 -30.15 11.98 -10.18
CA GLY A 504 -29.45 12.36 -8.97
C GLY A 504 -29.10 11.16 -8.09
N THR A 505 -28.92 9.98 -8.69
CA THR A 505 -28.55 8.75 -7.96
C THR A 505 -27.05 8.65 -7.82
N VAL A 506 -26.58 8.48 -6.59
CA VAL A 506 -25.17 8.23 -6.25
C VAL A 506 -25.06 6.98 -5.38
N LEU A 507 -23.95 6.27 -5.55
CA LEU A 507 -23.57 5.18 -4.66
C LEU A 507 -22.76 5.77 -3.51
N VAL A 508 -23.17 5.49 -2.27
CA VAL A 508 -22.46 5.93 -1.08
C VAL A 508 -22.19 4.74 -0.15
N MET A 509 -21.12 4.84 0.64
CA MET A 509 -20.85 3.97 1.77
C MET A 509 -21.08 4.78 3.05
N ILE A 510 -21.93 4.28 3.94
CA ILE A 510 -22.27 4.93 5.21
C ILE A 510 -21.86 4.02 6.35
N GLN A 511 -21.28 4.62 7.39
CA GLN A 511 -20.84 3.96 8.60
C GLN A 511 -20.95 4.91 9.79
N SER A 512 -20.93 4.36 10.99
CA SER A 512 -20.72 5.14 12.22
C SER A 512 -19.78 4.38 13.15
N LYS A 513 -19.43 4.99 14.28
CA LYS A 513 -18.58 4.30 15.28
C LYS A 513 -19.13 2.91 15.68
N ASN A 514 -20.45 2.70 15.58
CA ASN A 514 -21.16 1.48 16.00
C ASN A 514 -21.80 0.72 14.80
N GLU A 515 -22.02 1.40 13.66
CA GLU A 515 -22.64 0.79 12.47
C GLU A 515 -21.55 0.41 11.48
N PHE A 516 -21.49 -0.91 11.14
CA PHE A 516 -20.53 -1.42 10.17
C PHE A 516 -20.76 -0.80 8.79
N PRO A 517 -19.68 -0.52 8.02
CA PRO A 517 -19.80 0.09 6.68
C PRO A 517 -20.69 -0.73 5.76
N ASN A 518 -21.71 -0.07 5.18
CA ASN A 518 -22.61 -0.64 4.19
C ASN A 518 -22.82 0.30 3.01
N TYR A 519 -23.18 -0.25 1.85
CA TYR A 519 -23.44 0.52 0.64
C TYR A 519 -24.91 0.86 0.50
N TYR A 520 -25.17 2.08 -0.04
CA TYR A 520 -26.51 2.62 -0.24
C TYR A 520 -26.57 3.36 -1.58
N PHE A 521 -27.73 3.39 -2.23
CA PHE A 521 -28.05 4.40 -3.21
C PHE A 521 -28.67 5.60 -2.51
N ARG A 522 -28.17 6.80 -2.83
CA ARG A 522 -28.70 8.07 -2.34
C ARG A 522 -29.28 8.86 -3.50
N ASP A 523 -30.46 9.47 -3.29
CA ASP A 523 -31.05 10.47 -4.18
C ASP A 523 -30.67 11.87 -3.71
N ILE A 524 -29.68 12.50 -4.36
CA ILE A 524 -29.17 13.83 -4.00
C ILE A 524 -30.08 14.99 -4.42
N LYS A 525 -31.15 14.75 -5.18
CA LYS A 525 -32.15 15.77 -5.56
C LYS A 525 -33.24 15.93 -4.53
N LYS A 526 -33.46 14.94 -3.70
CA LYS A 526 -34.42 15.00 -2.61
C LYS A 526 -33.76 15.50 -1.34
N LYS A 527 -34.49 16.34 -0.59
CA LYS A 527 -34.05 16.78 0.72
C LYS A 527 -34.15 15.64 1.74
N GLY A 528 -33.24 15.64 2.71
CA GLY A 528 -33.21 14.66 3.78
C GLY A 528 -32.53 13.36 3.43
N ASP A 529 -32.71 12.33 4.25
CA ASP A 529 -31.99 11.07 4.16
C ASP A 529 -32.64 10.07 3.22
N ASN A 530 -32.64 10.38 1.92
CA ASN A 530 -33.21 9.54 0.87
C ASN A 530 -32.20 8.49 0.41
N ILE A 531 -32.02 7.43 1.19
CA ILE A 531 -31.11 6.33 0.96
C ILE A 531 -31.84 4.99 0.82
N THR A 532 -31.30 4.10 0.00
CA THR A 532 -31.75 2.71 -0.15
C THR A 532 -30.55 1.80 0.12
N GLN A 533 -30.63 1.02 1.18
CA GLN A 533 -29.55 0.10 1.55
C GLN A 533 -29.44 -1.05 0.56
N ILE A 534 -28.22 -1.35 0.12
CA ILE A 534 -27.94 -2.42 -0.84
C ILE A 534 -27.00 -3.51 -0.30
N THR A 535 -26.29 -3.30 0.81
CA THR A 535 -25.55 -4.35 1.53
C THR A 535 -25.97 -4.38 2.99
N PHE A 536 -25.81 -5.54 3.65
CA PHE A 536 -26.35 -5.78 5.00
C PHE A 536 -25.31 -6.46 5.90
N PHE A 537 -24.08 -5.96 5.85
CA PHE A 537 -22.99 -6.48 6.66
C PHE A 537 -23.19 -6.13 8.13
N LYS A 538 -22.87 -7.07 9.00
CA LYS A 538 -23.00 -6.91 10.45
C LYS A 538 -21.69 -6.51 11.09
N ASN A 539 -21.77 -5.85 12.24
CA ASN A 539 -20.60 -5.54 13.05
C ASN A 539 -20.01 -6.82 13.66
N PRO A 540 -18.77 -7.21 13.34
CA PRO A 540 -18.13 -8.37 13.96
C PRO A 540 -17.47 -8.05 15.31
N PHE A 541 -17.46 -6.80 15.77
CA PHE A 541 -16.74 -6.32 16.97
C PHE A 541 -17.71 -5.78 18.04
N GLU A 542 -18.77 -6.49 18.34
CA GLU A 542 -19.81 -6.05 19.28
C GLU A 542 -19.27 -5.78 20.69
N SER A 543 -18.22 -6.52 21.12
CA SER A 543 -17.62 -6.35 22.45
C SER A 543 -16.97 -4.97 22.68
N ILE A 544 -16.64 -4.26 21.61
CA ILE A 544 -16.07 -2.90 21.66
C ILE A 544 -16.97 -1.83 21.02
N ALA A 545 -18.20 -2.19 20.60
CA ALA A 545 -19.11 -1.25 19.92
C ALA A 545 -19.43 -0.01 20.77
N ASN A 546 -19.49 -0.15 22.09
CA ASN A 546 -19.82 0.93 23.03
C ASN A 546 -18.60 1.58 23.68
N VAL A 547 -17.39 1.33 23.16
CA VAL A 547 -16.19 1.99 23.67
C VAL A 547 -16.27 3.49 23.39
N HIS A 548 -15.97 4.31 24.42
CA HIS A 548 -15.89 5.76 24.22
C HIS A 548 -14.79 6.09 23.22
N LYS A 549 -15.15 6.81 22.17
CA LYS A 549 -14.26 7.20 21.07
C LYS A 549 -14.50 8.68 20.75
N GLU A 550 -13.43 9.45 20.71
CA GLU A 550 -13.44 10.84 20.27
C GLU A 550 -12.16 11.23 19.54
N VAL A 551 -12.23 12.16 18.63
CA VAL A 551 -11.06 12.83 18.05
C VAL A 551 -10.73 14.02 18.94
N ILE A 552 -9.57 14.00 19.59
CA ILE A 552 -9.07 15.13 20.36
C ILE A 552 -8.13 15.98 19.50
N LYS A 553 -8.25 17.31 19.64
CA LYS A 553 -7.33 18.28 19.04
C LYS A 553 -6.55 18.96 20.14
N TYR A 554 -5.28 19.18 19.92
CA TYR A 554 -4.39 19.80 20.92
C TYR A 554 -3.24 20.53 20.21
N MET A 555 -2.64 21.47 20.91
CA MET A 555 -1.64 22.36 20.37
C MET A 555 -0.23 21.95 20.80
N ARG A 556 0.69 21.84 19.85
CA ARG A 556 2.12 21.76 20.08
C ARG A 556 2.65 23.16 20.49
N LYS A 557 3.77 23.21 21.20
CA LYS A 557 4.31 24.49 21.76
C LYS A 557 4.63 25.55 20.69
N ASP A 558 4.91 25.13 19.48
CA ASP A 558 5.21 25.99 18.33
C ASP A 558 3.97 26.42 17.52
N GLY A 559 2.77 26.09 18.01
CA GLY A 559 1.51 26.51 17.40
C GLY A 559 0.95 25.57 16.31
N ILE A 560 1.56 24.39 16.10
CA ILE A 560 1.00 23.38 15.21
C ILE A 560 -0.14 22.65 15.92
N GLU A 561 -1.34 22.64 15.31
CA GLU A 561 -2.47 21.86 15.80
C GLU A 561 -2.25 20.38 15.49
N LEU A 562 -2.37 19.55 16.51
CA LEU A 562 -2.27 18.10 16.42
C LEU A 562 -3.62 17.46 16.74
N SER A 563 -3.77 16.20 16.29
CA SER A 563 -4.98 15.42 16.61
C SER A 563 -4.63 13.96 16.88
N GLY A 564 -5.58 13.25 17.48
CA GLY A 564 -5.50 11.81 17.69
C GLY A 564 -6.88 11.26 18.06
N THR A 565 -7.14 10.01 17.72
CA THR A 565 -8.38 9.33 18.12
C THR A 565 -8.17 8.66 19.46
N LEU A 566 -8.84 9.21 20.48
CA LEU A 566 -8.80 8.69 21.85
C LEU A 566 -9.87 7.62 22.05
N TYR A 567 -9.46 6.49 22.60
CA TYR A 567 -10.35 5.42 23.06
C TYR A 567 -10.16 5.20 24.55
N LEU A 568 -11.28 5.11 25.30
CA LEU A 568 -11.25 4.70 26.70
C LEU A 568 -11.49 3.19 26.82
N PRO A 569 -11.07 2.54 27.92
CA PRO A 569 -11.30 1.12 28.13
C PRO A 569 -12.77 0.73 28.07
N VAL A 570 -13.05 -0.52 27.72
CA VAL A 570 -14.39 -1.11 27.80
C VAL A 570 -14.94 -0.95 29.22
N GLY A 571 -16.15 -0.39 29.36
CA GLY A 571 -16.80 -0.18 30.65
C GLY A 571 -16.18 0.93 31.53
N TYR A 572 -15.39 1.82 30.93
CA TYR A 572 -14.77 2.94 31.68
C TYR A 572 -15.83 3.85 32.34
N ASP A 573 -15.67 4.10 33.63
CA ASP A 573 -16.55 4.96 34.40
C ASP A 573 -16.17 6.44 34.24
N MET A 574 -16.92 7.19 33.44
CA MET A 574 -16.68 8.60 33.11
C MET A 574 -16.88 9.52 34.32
N VAL A 575 -17.55 9.06 35.40
CA VAL A 575 -17.77 9.83 36.62
C VAL A 575 -16.60 9.68 37.57
N LYS A 576 -16.17 8.44 37.83
CA LYS A 576 -15.04 8.15 38.74
C LYS A 576 -13.70 8.60 38.17
N LYS A 577 -13.55 8.54 36.86
CA LYS A 577 -12.33 8.89 36.11
C LYS A 577 -11.07 8.24 36.70
N GLU A 578 -11.11 6.92 36.89
CA GLU A 578 -9.93 6.17 37.33
C GLU A 578 -8.78 6.37 36.35
N LYS A 579 -7.59 6.67 36.85
CA LYS A 579 -6.42 6.87 36.04
C LYS A 579 -5.86 5.55 35.52
N MET A 580 -5.86 5.37 34.21
CA MET A 580 -5.46 4.15 33.52
C MET A 580 -4.10 4.30 32.81
N PRO A 581 -3.41 3.21 32.47
CA PRO A 581 -2.26 3.29 31.57
C PRO A 581 -2.67 3.79 30.18
N LEU A 582 -1.77 4.58 29.53
CA LEU A 582 -1.95 5.09 28.16
C LEU A 582 -1.07 4.32 27.19
N LEU A 583 -1.61 3.98 26.02
CA LEU A 583 -0.87 3.50 24.85
C LEU A 583 -1.00 4.51 23.71
N VAL A 584 0.13 5.02 23.21
CA VAL A 584 0.19 5.93 22.08
C VAL A 584 0.64 5.17 20.84
N TRP A 585 -0.15 5.22 19.78
CA TRP A 585 0.20 4.66 18.48
C TRP A 585 0.29 5.77 17.45
N ALA A 586 1.48 5.96 16.84
CA ALA A 586 1.74 7.04 15.92
C ALA A 586 2.67 6.63 14.76
N TYR A 587 2.66 7.46 13.72
CA TYR A 587 3.53 7.34 12.56
C TYR A 587 3.94 8.75 12.11
N PRO A 588 5.24 9.12 12.14
CA PRO A 588 5.69 10.45 11.72
C PRO A 588 5.41 10.72 10.25
N ARG A 589 5.04 11.94 9.92
CA ARG A 589 4.85 12.41 8.55
C ARG A 589 5.59 13.71 8.34
N GLU A 590 6.34 13.79 7.25
CA GLU A 590 7.15 14.93 6.89
C GLU A 590 6.36 15.92 6.03
N PHE A 591 6.33 17.20 6.44
CA PHE A 591 5.60 18.29 5.78
C PHE A 591 6.55 19.40 5.36
N LYS A 592 6.17 20.13 4.29
CA LYS A 592 6.92 21.31 3.81
C LYS A 592 6.26 22.63 4.23
N ASP A 593 5.15 22.58 4.98
CA ASP A 593 4.51 23.76 5.59
C ASP A 593 3.71 23.39 6.86
N ALA A 594 3.66 24.32 7.82
CA ALA A 594 2.97 24.15 9.09
C ALA A 594 1.44 24.13 8.95
N SER A 595 0.88 24.80 7.95
CA SER A 595 -0.58 24.87 7.77
C SER A 595 -1.14 23.52 7.32
N SER A 596 -0.49 22.84 6.38
CA SER A 596 -0.85 21.45 6.00
C SER A 596 -0.60 20.46 7.13
N ALA A 597 0.48 20.65 7.90
CA ALA A 597 0.81 19.81 9.05
C ALA A 597 -0.23 19.88 10.18
N SER A 598 -0.95 21.00 10.26
CA SER A 598 -2.01 21.24 11.26
C SER A 598 -3.40 20.71 10.85
N GLN A 599 -3.52 20.12 9.66
CA GLN A 599 -4.78 19.58 9.17
C GLN A 599 -5.02 18.14 9.65
N THR A 600 -6.27 17.76 9.80
CA THR A 600 -6.65 16.40 10.19
C THR A 600 -7.58 15.75 9.17
N THR A 601 -7.39 14.46 8.94
CA THR A 601 -8.29 13.58 8.18
C THR A 601 -9.03 12.59 9.08
N GLN A 602 -8.94 12.77 10.40
CA GLN A 602 -9.61 11.90 11.35
C GLN A 602 -11.10 12.22 11.40
N ASN A 603 -11.93 11.18 11.46
CA ASN A 603 -13.37 11.29 11.58
C ASN A 603 -13.84 10.49 12.80
N PRO A 604 -14.51 11.11 13.78
CA PRO A 604 -14.98 10.42 15.00
C PRO A 604 -16.00 9.31 14.69
N ASN A 605 -16.69 9.42 13.55
CA ASN A 605 -17.70 8.45 13.12
C ASN A 605 -17.16 7.31 12.25
N LEU A 606 -15.84 7.27 11.98
CA LEU A 606 -15.23 6.12 11.33
C LEU A 606 -15.44 4.87 12.19
N PHE A 607 -15.88 3.77 11.59
CA PHE A 607 -16.09 2.52 12.30
C PHE A 607 -14.81 2.03 12.99
N THR A 608 -14.93 1.50 14.21
CA THR A 608 -13.78 1.00 14.96
C THR A 608 -13.49 -0.44 14.58
N ALA A 609 -12.51 -0.64 13.71
CA ALA A 609 -12.02 -1.96 13.30
C ALA A 609 -10.64 -2.23 13.93
N PRO A 610 -10.54 -3.06 14.99
CA PRO A 610 -9.25 -3.40 15.58
C PRO A 610 -8.42 -4.23 14.59
N SER A 611 -7.12 -4.01 14.59
CA SER A 611 -6.16 -4.79 13.81
C SER A 611 -4.85 -4.95 14.56
N TYR A 612 -4.07 -5.96 14.21
CA TYR A 612 -2.72 -6.11 14.79
C TYR A 612 -1.85 -4.87 14.52
N GLY A 613 -2.21 -4.06 13.52
CA GLY A 613 -1.54 -2.81 13.15
C GLY A 613 -1.70 -1.66 14.15
N SER A 614 -2.39 -1.85 15.29
CA SER A 614 -2.66 -0.79 16.27
C SER A 614 -2.71 -1.33 17.69
N PHE A 615 -2.95 -0.43 18.66
CA PHE A 615 -3.20 -0.80 20.06
C PHE A 615 -4.69 -0.89 20.43
N ILE A 616 -5.61 -0.81 19.48
CA ILE A 616 -7.06 -0.76 19.78
C ILE A 616 -7.52 -2.01 20.56
N TYR A 617 -6.93 -3.18 20.34
CA TYR A 617 -7.25 -4.38 21.13
C TYR A 617 -7.15 -4.19 22.64
N TRP A 618 -6.23 -3.35 23.10
CA TRP A 618 -5.94 -3.15 24.52
C TRP A 618 -6.99 -2.32 25.26
N VAL A 619 -7.98 -1.74 24.57
CA VAL A 619 -9.16 -1.17 25.24
C VAL A 619 -9.93 -2.21 26.04
N THR A 620 -9.87 -3.50 25.63
CA THR A 620 -10.45 -4.63 26.38
C THR A 620 -9.61 -5.05 27.59
N ARG A 621 -8.38 -4.55 27.69
CA ARG A 621 -7.42 -4.87 28.73
C ARG A 621 -7.25 -3.75 29.75
N GLY A 622 -8.11 -2.72 29.70
CA GLY A 622 -8.09 -1.59 30.63
C GLY A 622 -6.97 -0.57 30.33
N TYR A 623 -6.70 -0.32 29.05
CA TYR A 623 -5.81 0.74 28.62
C TYR A 623 -6.59 1.84 27.91
N VAL A 624 -6.22 3.09 28.17
CA VAL A 624 -6.55 4.22 27.30
C VAL A 624 -5.65 4.13 26.06
N VAL A 625 -6.23 4.33 24.89
CA VAL A 625 -5.45 4.27 23.63
C VAL A 625 -5.61 5.59 22.88
N LEU A 626 -4.50 6.26 22.59
CA LEU A 626 -4.44 7.35 21.63
C LEU A 626 -3.92 6.79 20.30
N HIS A 627 -4.84 6.57 19.38
CA HIS A 627 -4.59 5.95 18.09
C HIS A 627 -4.43 7.00 17.00
N ASP A 628 -3.55 6.71 16.03
CA ASP A 628 -3.22 7.60 14.91
C ASP A 628 -2.92 9.04 15.37
N ALA A 629 -2.16 9.15 16.46
CA ALA A 629 -1.72 10.43 16.98
C ALA A 629 -0.87 11.15 15.93
N ALA A 630 -1.21 12.40 15.62
CA ALA A 630 -0.51 13.19 14.63
C ALA A 630 0.91 13.53 15.11
N PHE A 631 1.91 13.11 14.35
CA PHE A 631 3.33 13.35 14.60
C PHE A 631 3.98 14.01 13.38
N PRO A 632 3.58 15.25 13.02
CA PRO A 632 4.18 15.95 11.90
C PRO A 632 5.61 16.39 12.21
N ILE A 633 6.46 16.25 11.21
CA ILE A 633 7.82 16.80 11.17
C ILE A 633 7.85 17.83 10.05
N VAL A 634 8.05 19.09 10.39
CA VAL A 634 7.87 20.22 9.46
C VAL A 634 9.20 20.85 9.12
N GLY A 635 9.43 21.06 7.82
CA GLY A 635 10.54 21.89 7.33
C GLY A 635 9.97 22.91 6.34
N GLU A 636 10.10 24.19 6.65
CA GLU A 636 9.59 25.27 5.83
C GLU A 636 10.69 25.92 4.96
N GLY A 637 10.31 26.35 3.78
CA GLY A 637 11.20 27.03 2.87
C GLY A 637 12.41 26.17 2.47
N LYS A 638 13.61 26.55 2.92
CA LYS A 638 14.86 25.82 2.66
C LYS A 638 15.17 24.75 3.69
N ASP A 639 14.52 24.81 4.85
CA ASP A 639 14.74 23.84 5.92
C ASP A 639 14.09 22.50 5.57
N GLU A 640 14.84 21.43 5.78
CA GLU A 640 14.31 20.09 5.59
C GLU A 640 13.71 19.56 6.90
N PRO A 641 12.59 18.78 6.82
CA PRO A 641 11.93 18.29 8.03
C PRO A 641 12.86 17.57 8.99
N ASN A 642 13.82 16.81 8.46
CA ASN A 642 14.73 16.00 9.26
C ASN A 642 15.84 16.77 9.97
N ASP A 643 16.03 18.05 9.68
CA ASP A 643 17.05 18.90 10.36
C ASP A 643 16.73 19.06 11.85
N THR A 644 15.45 18.99 12.22
CA THR A 644 14.95 19.08 13.62
C THR A 644 14.04 17.92 13.99
N PHE A 645 14.29 16.72 13.44
CA PHE A 645 13.43 15.55 13.61
C PHE A 645 13.22 15.18 15.08
N ILE A 646 14.30 15.07 15.86
CA ILE A 646 14.24 14.59 17.26
C ILE A 646 13.48 15.58 18.13
N GLU A 647 13.76 16.87 18.01
CA GLU A 647 13.12 17.95 18.77
C GLU A 647 11.60 17.98 18.50
N GLN A 648 11.21 17.91 17.22
CA GLN A 648 9.80 17.89 16.83
C GLN A 648 9.11 16.61 17.26
N LEU A 649 9.79 15.47 17.18
CA LEU A 649 9.28 14.19 17.61
C LEU A 649 8.92 14.19 19.10
N ILE A 650 9.84 14.69 19.95
CA ILE A 650 9.61 14.84 21.39
C ILE A 650 8.48 15.82 21.66
N ALA A 651 8.44 16.97 20.97
CA ALA A 651 7.39 17.96 21.15
C ALA A 651 5.99 17.41 20.79
N ASN A 652 5.89 16.57 19.74
CA ASN A 652 4.65 15.87 19.39
C ASN A 652 4.20 14.94 20.53
N ALA A 653 5.12 14.15 21.08
CA ALA A 653 4.84 13.19 22.14
C ALA A 653 4.43 13.90 23.45
N GLU A 654 5.13 14.98 23.85
CA GLU A 654 4.80 15.80 25.00
C GLU A 654 3.38 16.37 24.88
N ALA A 655 3.04 16.96 23.73
CA ALA A 655 1.74 17.56 23.48
C ALA A 655 0.62 16.50 23.54
N ALA A 656 0.83 15.33 22.95
CA ALA A 656 -0.12 14.22 22.94
C ALA A 656 -0.40 13.70 24.37
N ILE A 657 0.65 13.41 25.14
CA ILE A 657 0.51 12.92 26.52
C ILE A 657 -0.15 13.98 27.40
N TYR A 658 0.28 15.25 27.29
CA TYR A 658 -0.28 16.33 28.07
C TYR A 658 -1.77 16.54 27.78
N ALA A 659 -2.19 16.44 26.52
CA ALA A 659 -3.59 16.57 26.14
C ALA A 659 -4.48 15.51 26.81
N VAL A 660 -4.06 14.25 26.79
CA VAL A 660 -4.82 13.15 27.42
C VAL A 660 -4.78 13.23 28.95
N ASP A 661 -3.64 13.62 29.56
CA ASP A 661 -3.52 13.81 31.01
C ASP A 661 -4.46 14.91 31.53
N LYS A 662 -4.57 16.02 30.79
CA LYS A 662 -5.48 17.12 31.11
C LYS A 662 -6.95 16.69 31.15
N LEU A 663 -7.34 15.66 30.42
CA LEU A 663 -8.68 15.07 30.47
C LEU A 663 -8.90 14.24 31.75
N GLY A 664 -7.83 13.88 32.45
CA GLY A 664 -7.87 13.20 33.74
C GLY A 664 -7.96 11.67 33.64
N TYR A 665 -7.78 11.07 32.48
CA TYR A 665 -7.97 9.64 32.23
C TYR A 665 -6.76 8.77 32.51
N ILE A 666 -5.55 9.36 32.62
CA ILE A 666 -4.32 8.57 32.60
C ILE A 666 -3.41 8.78 33.82
N ASP A 667 -2.61 7.76 34.12
CA ASP A 667 -1.43 7.83 34.96
C ASP A 667 -0.20 8.11 34.08
N ARG A 668 0.37 9.31 34.19
CA ARG A 668 1.52 9.74 33.37
C ARG A 668 2.77 8.88 33.57
N THR A 669 2.87 8.12 34.64
CA THR A 669 3.99 7.20 34.90
C THR A 669 3.83 5.89 34.14
N LYS A 670 2.66 5.64 33.55
CA LYS A 670 2.28 4.40 32.85
C LYS A 670 1.92 4.65 31.38
N VAL A 671 2.82 5.27 30.64
CA VAL A 671 2.63 5.58 29.21
C VAL A 671 3.52 4.68 28.38
N GLY A 672 2.91 3.91 27.48
CA GLY A 672 3.59 3.14 26.44
C GLY A 672 3.47 3.78 25.09
N VAL A 673 4.45 3.57 24.22
CA VAL A 673 4.43 4.02 22.82
C VAL A 673 4.69 2.86 21.87
N GLY A 674 4.10 2.91 20.69
CA GLY A 674 4.39 1.92 19.66
C GLY A 674 4.17 2.43 18.26
N GLY A 675 4.74 1.68 17.32
CA GLY A 675 4.60 1.94 15.89
C GLY A 675 5.19 0.84 15.03
N HIS A 676 4.86 0.91 13.75
CA HIS A 676 5.35 -0.01 12.73
C HIS A 676 6.18 0.76 11.71
N SER A 677 7.23 0.14 11.14
CA SER A 677 8.05 0.77 10.09
C SER A 677 8.69 2.08 10.59
N TYR A 678 8.36 3.22 9.99
CA TYR A 678 8.83 4.55 10.44
C TYR A 678 8.27 4.89 11.84
N GLY A 679 7.11 4.33 12.23
CA GLY A 679 6.61 4.41 13.60
C GLY A 679 7.44 3.61 14.61
N ALA A 680 8.07 2.49 14.22
CA ALA A 680 9.02 1.76 15.05
C ALA A 680 10.33 2.54 15.23
N PHE A 681 10.80 3.16 14.18
CA PHE A 681 11.93 4.09 14.19
C PHE A 681 11.65 5.27 15.13
N MET A 682 10.46 5.87 15.04
CA MET A 682 9.96 6.88 15.99
C MET A 682 10.01 6.37 17.43
N THR A 683 9.43 5.18 17.69
CA THR A 683 9.39 4.57 19.02
C THR A 683 10.79 4.47 19.63
N ALA A 684 11.74 3.91 18.91
CA ALA A 684 13.12 3.76 19.39
C ALA A 684 13.80 5.11 19.64
N ASN A 685 13.56 6.13 18.81
CA ASN A 685 14.07 7.48 19.01
C ASN A 685 13.46 8.15 20.25
N LEU A 686 12.15 8.03 20.44
CA LEU A 686 11.48 8.59 21.63
C LEU A 686 12.02 7.99 22.92
N LEU A 687 12.29 6.67 22.94
CA LEU A 687 12.83 6.00 24.13
C LEU A 687 14.31 6.33 24.40
N SER A 688 15.11 6.63 23.38
CA SER A 688 16.51 7.01 23.57
C SER A 688 16.72 8.49 23.84
N HIS A 689 15.78 9.37 23.47
CA HIS A 689 15.94 10.82 23.57
C HIS A 689 14.96 11.50 24.55
N SER A 690 14.08 10.74 25.21
CA SER A 690 13.15 11.27 26.21
C SER A 690 12.89 10.29 27.36
N ASN A 691 12.31 10.79 28.44
CA ASN A 691 11.83 10.00 29.58
C ASN A 691 10.30 10.01 29.66
N LEU A 692 9.61 10.19 28.54
CA LEU A 692 8.15 10.34 28.50
C LEU A 692 7.40 9.01 28.63
N PHE A 693 8.09 7.89 28.38
CA PHE A 693 7.48 6.58 28.26
C PHE A 693 8.08 5.57 29.24
N ALA A 694 7.24 4.68 29.73
CA ALA A 694 7.65 3.56 30.59
C ALA A 694 8.05 2.31 29.79
N CYS A 695 7.60 2.17 28.56
CA CYS A 695 8.01 1.11 27.63
C CYS A 695 7.64 1.44 26.18
N GLY A 696 8.21 0.67 25.23
CA GLY A 696 7.86 0.81 23.80
C GLY A 696 7.80 -0.50 23.04
N VAL A 697 6.95 -0.51 22.00
CA VAL A 697 6.77 -1.63 21.06
C VAL A 697 7.12 -1.16 19.64
N ALA A 698 8.20 -1.67 19.08
CA ALA A 698 8.74 -1.26 17.80
C ALA A 698 8.73 -2.42 16.80
N ARG A 699 7.99 -2.29 15.68
CA ARG A 699 7.80 -3.38 14.72
C ARG A 699 8.35 -3.02 13.34
N SER A 700 9.20 -3.90 12.78
CA SER A 700 9.80 -3.78 11.44
C SER A 700 10.43 -2.41 11.18
N GLY A 701 11.25 -1.92 12.12
CA GLY A 701 11.87 -0.59 12.04
C GLY A 701 13.23 -0.59 11.35
N ALA A 702 13.67 0.58 10.91
CA ALA A 702 15.01 0.86 10.41
C ALA A 702 15.77 1.66 11.46
N TYR A 703 16.60 1.01 12.27
CA TYR A 703 17.23 1.62 13.43
C TYR A 703 18.62 2.24 13.16
N ASN A 704 19.20 1.98 12.00
CA ASN A 704 20.46 2.56 11.57
C ASN A 704 20.34 3.12 10.15
N ARG A 705 20.26 4.44 10.02
CA ARG A 705 20.10 5.14 8.73
C ARG A 705 21.36 5.11 7.88
N THR A 706 22.52 4.82 8.44
CA THR A 706 23.73 4.64 7.64
C THR A 706 23.68 3.39 6.74
N LEU A 707 22.75 2.46 7.00
CA LEU A 707 22.47 1.34 6.12
C LEU A 707 21.55 1.72 4.94
N THR A 708 21.01 2.95 4.93
CA THR A 708 20.26 3.53 3.79
C THR A 708 20.86 4.89 3.44
N PRO A 709 22.13 4.94 3.02
CA PRO A 709 22.92 6.19 2.99
C PRO A 709 22.51 7.16 1.88
N PHE A 710 21.66 6.74 0.93
CA PHE A 710 21.18 7.58 -0.18
C PHE A 710 19.70 7.98 -0.02
N GLY A 711 19.29 8.30 1.20
CA GLY A 711 17.96 8.80 1.50
C GLY A 711 17.02 7.76 2.13
N PHE A 712 16.01 8.27 2.81
CA PHE A 712 14.94 7.49 3.45
C PHE A 712 13.70 8.39 3.60
N GLN A 713 12.51 7.81 3.57
CA GLN A 713 11.25 8.57 3.55
C GLN A 713 11.31 9.72 2.52
N ASN A 714 11.15 10.96 2.93
CA ASN A 714 11.30 12.15 2.07
C ASN A 714 12.70 12.80 2.17
N GLU A 715 13.67 12.23 2.90
CA GLU A 715 15.04 12.68 2.90
C GLU A 715 15.74 12.32 1.58
N GLN A 716 16.24 13.32 0.86
CA GLN A 716 16.92 13.14 -0.42
C GLN A 716 18.45 13.32 -0.32
N ARG A 717 18.90 14.00 0.71
CA ARG A 717 20.33 14.22 0.96
C ARG A 717 20.95 12.90 1.40
N ASN A 718 22.13 12.59 0.89
CA ASN A 718 22.83 11.39 1.29
C ASN A 718 23.59 11.59 2.62
N TYR A 719 24.07 10.47 3.18
CA TYR A 719 24.81 10.47 4.44
C TYR A 719 26.03 11.43 4.43
N TRP A 720 26.77 11.49 3.33
CA TRP A 720 27.99 12.32 3.25
C TRP A 720 27.69 13.82 3.11
N GLU A 721 26.48 14.18 2.71
CA GLU A 721 26.01 15.57 2.67
C GLU A 721 25.52 16.05 4.05
N VAL A 722 24.85 15.17 4.81
CA VAL A 722 24.25 15.53 6.11
C VAL A 722 24.52 14.43 7.16
N PRO A 723 25.78 14.12 7.49
CA PRO A 723 26.11 13.01 8.38
C PRO A 723 25.50 13.16 9.79
N ASP A 724 25.33 14.38 10.27
CA ASP A 724 24.76 14.66 11.59
C ASP A 724 23.28 14.28 11.66
N VAL A 725 22.50 14.54 10.59
CA VAL A 725 21.09 14.13 10.48
C VAL A 725 20.98 12.60 10.60
N TYR A 726 21.76 11.86 9.80
CA TYR A 726 21.75 10.41 9.81
C TYR A 726 22.17 9.81 11.14
N THR A 727 23.20 10.40 11.79
CA THR A 727 23.71 9.92 13.07
C THR A 727 22.73 10.21 14.20
N THR A 728 22.23 11.45 14.29
CA THR A 728 21.29 11.88 15.35
C THR A 728 19.98 11.11 15.27
N MET A 729 19.46 10.90 14.06
CA MET A 729 18.21 10.17 13.87
C MET A 729 18.35 8.66 14.06
N SER A 730 19.55 8.06 14.04
CA SER A 730 19.71 6.61 14.14
C SER A 730 19.63 6.10 15.59
N PRO A 731 18.59 5.36 16.01
CA PRO A 731 18.53 4.76 17.35
C PRO A 731 19.73 3.89 17.67
N PHE A 732 20.30 3.21 16.67
CA PHE A 732 21.53 2.42 16.83
C PHE A 732 22.71 3.24 17.32
N MET A 733 22.90 4.45 16.79
CA MET A 733 23.98 5.37 17.18
C MET A 733 23.75 6.01 18.54
N ASN A 734 22.55 5.90 19.09
CA ASN A 734 22.13 6.43 20.38
C ASN A 734 21.71 5.32 21.36
N ALA A 735 22.15 4.09 21.10
CA ALA A 735 21.74 2.91 21.89
C ALA A 735 22.18 2.99 23.37
N GLU A 736 23.28 3.69 23.67
CA GLU A 736 23.76 3.90 25.03
C GLU A 736 22.83 4.76 25.90
N LYS A 737 21.96 5.54 25.25
CA LYS A 737 20.94 6.38 25.93
C LYS A 737 19.71 5.58 26.33
N MET A 738 19.53 4.35 25.81
CA MET A 738 18.34 3.54 26.04
C MET A 738 18.28 3.04 27.48
N LYS A 739 17.34 3.56 28.25
CA LYS A 739 17.04 3.12 29.64
C LYS A 739 15.68 2.45 29.76
N THR A 740 14.79 2.76 28.86
CA THR A 740 13.40 2.32 28.85
C THR A 740 13.28 0.94 28.15
N PRO A 741 12.50 -0.02 28.70
CA PRO A 741 12.27 -1.31 28.08
C PRO A 741 11.68 -1.21 26.67
N ILE A 742 12.17 -2.02 25.73
CA ILE A 742 11.70 -2.07 24.37
C ILE A 742 11.43 -3.50 23.89
N LEU A 743 10.25 -3.71 23.25
CA LEU A 743 9.94 -4.92 22.50
C LEU A 743 10.17 -4.64 21.01
N LEU A 744 11.13 -5.35 20.42
CA LEU A 744 11.45 -5.32 19.00
C LEU A 744 10.80 -6.51 18.32
N VAL A 745 10.00 -6.30 17.29
CA VAL A 745 9.40 -7.37 16.48
C VAL A 745 9.74 -7.15 15.02
N HIS A 746 10.09 -8.21 14.27
CA HIS A 746 10.42 -8.08 12.85
C HIS A 746 10.02 -9.33 12.07
N GLY A 747 9.57 -9.14 10.83
CA GLY A 747 9.37 -10.24 9.88
C GLY A 747 10.71 -10.77 9.36
N GLU A 748 10.93 -12.09 9.43
CA GLU A 748 12.17 -12.74 8.97
C GLU A 748 12.48 -12.42 7.49
N ALA A 749 11.43 -12.35 6.69
CA ALA A 749 11.50 -12.15 5.24
C ALA A 749 11.14 -10.71 4.82
N ASP A 750 11.35 -9.71 5.68
CA ASP A 750 11.05 -8.31 5.36
C ASP A 750 11.78 -7.87 4.08
N ASN A 751 11.02 -7.45 3.07
CA ASN A 751 11.51 -7.03 1.76
C ASN A 751 11.42 -5.52 1.51
N ASN A 752 11.05 -4.73 2.51
CA ASN A 752 11.02 -3.29 2.37
C ASN A 752 12.46 -2.74 2.29
N PRO A 753 12.79 -1.93 1.28
CA PRO A 753 14.10 -1.33 1.14
C PRO A 753 14.42 -0.39 2.32
N GLY A 754 15.21 -0.81 3.26
CA GLY A 754 15.62 -0.02 4.42
C GLY A 754 15.19 -0.57 5.77
N THR A 755 14.20 -1.46 5.82
CA THR A 755 13.74 -2.12 7.05
C THR A 755 14.02 -3.62 7.08
N PHE A 756 15.01 -4.12 6.33
CA PHE A 756 15.37 -5.54 6.38
C PHE A 756 15.77 -5.98 7.81
N THR A 757 15.56 -7.24 8.12
CA THR A 757 15.64 -7.84 9.47
C THR A 757 16.96 -7.57 10.19
N LEU A 758 18.06 -7.42 9.44
CA LEU A 758 19.39 -7.04 9.95
C LEU A 758 19.35 -5.74 10.81
N GLN A 759 18.45 -4.80 10.49
CA GLN A 759 18.28 -3.57 11.27
C GLN A 759 17.95 -3.87 12.75
N THR A 760 16.96 -4.73 12.94
CA THR A 760 16.53 -5.14 14.29
C THR A 760 17.57 -5.99 15.01
N GLU A 761 18.18 -6.95 14.31
CA GLU A 761 19.19 -7.83 14.89
C GLU A 761 20.39 -7.05 15.41
N ARG A 762 20.90 -6.11 14.61
CA ARG A 762 22.05 -5.28 15.01
C ARG A 762 21.72 -4.30 16.13
N TYR A 763 20.52 -3.72 16.09
CA TYR A 763 20.06 -2.84 17.16
C TYR A 763 19.89 -3.60 18.48
N PHE A 764 19.27 -4.79 18.45
CA PHE A 764 19.15 -5.65 19.62
C PHE A 764 20.53 -6.04 20.21
N GLN A 765 21.51 -6.39 19.36
CA GLN A 765 22.86 -6.71 19.82
C GLN A 765 23.53 -5.52 20.52
N ALA A 766 23.37 -4.29 19.99
CA ALA A 766 23.87 -3.08 20.63
C ALA A 766 23.21 -2.85 22.01
N LEU A 767 21.87 -2.91 22.05
CA LEU A 767 21.11 -2.77 23.30
C LEU A 767 21.53 -3.80 24.35
N LYS A 768 21.66 -5.08 23.97
CA LYS A 768 22.10 -6.14 24.86
C LYS A 768 23.52 -5.89 25.36
N GLY A 769 24.45 -5.51 24.50
CA GLY A 769 25.83 -5.21 24.84
C GLY A 769 25.97 -4.02 25.80
N LEU A 770 25.06 -3.07 25.76
CA LEU A 770 25.02 -1.89 26.62
C LEU A 770 24.14 -2.08 27.87
N GLY A 771 23.56 -3.26 28.08
CA GLY A 771 22.79 -3.60 29.28
C GLY A 771 21.36 -3.03 29.30
N ALA A 772 20.81 -2.63 28.15
CA ALA A 772 19.43 -2.17 28.05
C ALA A 772 18.43 -3.34 28.18
N ASN A 773 17.24 -3.06 28.71
CA ASN A 773 16.14 -4.02 28.78
C ASN A 773 15.43 -4.10 27.41
N ALA A 774 15.78 -5.10 26.62
CA ALA A 774 15.26 -5.29 25.28
C ALA A 774 14.83 -6.75 25.05
N ARG A 775 13.67 -6.94 24.40
CA ARG A 775 13.18 -8.23 23.91
C ARG A 775 13.08 -8.18 22.40
N MET A 776 13.56 -9.20 21.70
CA MET A 776 13.49 -9.32 20.24
C MET A 776 12.70 -10.56 19.85
N VAL A 777 11.74 -10.40 18.94
CA VAL A 777 10.92 -11.46 18.37
C VAL A 777 11.01 -11.38 16.84
N ILE A 778 11.52 -12.44 16.21
CA ILE A 778 11.54 -12.57 14.74
C ILE A 778 10.40 -13.50 14.34
N LEU A 779 9.51 -13.01 13.49
CA LEU A 779 8.35 -13.76 13.00
C LEU A 779 8.72 -14.53 11.73
N PRO A 780 8.73 -15.88 11.77
CA PRO A 780 9.16 -16.71 10.64
C PRO A 780 8.33 -16.41 9.37
N LYS A 781 9.00 -16.34 8.23
CA LYS A 781 8.42 -16.17 6.89
C LYS A 781 7.64 -14.86 6.65
N GLU A 782 7.44 -14.02 7.65
CA GLU A 782 6.74 -12.75 7.49
C GLU A 782 7.58 -11.73 6.73
N SER A 783 6.89 -10.99 5.85
CA SER A 783 7.44 -9.84 5.15
C SER A 783 7.32 -8.56 6.01
N HIS A 784 7.32 -7.37 5.39
CA HIS A 784 7.18 -6.10 6.09
C HIS A 784 5.83 -5.97 6.83
N SER A 785 4.76 -6.48 6.25
CA SER A 785 3.44 -6.63 6.88
C SER A 785 3.19 -8.09 7.21
N TYR A 786 2.61 -8.35 8.39
CA TYR A 786 2.39 -9.72 8.87
C TYR A 786 1.03 -10.22 8.43
N VAL A 787 0.97 -11.46 7.96
CA VAL A 787 -0.25 -12.03 7.39
C VAL A 787 -0.63 -13.40 7.96
N ALA A 788 0.34 -14.15 8.54
CA ALA A 788 0.04 -15.46 9.11
C ALA A 788 -0.64 -15.34 10.46
N LYS A 789 -1.75 -16.06 10.64
CA LYS A 789 -2.55 -16.07 11.86
C LYS A 789 -1.72 -16.44 13.09
N GLU A 790 -0.89 -17.46 12.98
CA GLU A 790 -0.04 -17.95 14.08
C GLU A 790 0.95 -16.88 14.54
N ASN A 791 1.61 -16.20 13.61
CA ASN A 791 2.54 -15.11 13.88
C ASN A 791 1.83 -13.91 14.52
N ILE A 792 0.64 -13.54 14.01
CA ILE A 792 -0.15 -12.41 14.52
C ILE A 792 -0.65 -12.71 15.95
N LEU A 793 -1.13 -13.92 16.21
CA LEU A 793 -1.57 -14.31 17.56
C LEU A 793 -0.39 -14.28 18.55
N HIS A 794 0.76 -14.82 18.16
CA HIS A 794 1.96 -14.79 19.00
C HIS A 794 2.45 -13.36 19.23
N LEU A 795 2.45 -12.50 18.20
CA LEU A 795 2.77 -11.08 18.32
C LEU A 795 1.87 -10.38 19.34
N LEU A 796 0.56 -10.62 19.30
CA LEU A 796 -0.39 -9.99 20.24
C LEU A 796 -0.20 -10.51 21.65
N TRP A 797 0.15 -11.78 21.83
CA TRP A 797 0.51 -12.35 23.12
C TRP A 797 1.80 -11.71 23.67
N GLU A 798 2.84 -11.56 22.88
CA GLU A 798 4.10 -10.91 23.26
C GLU A 798 3.88 -9.46 23.69
N GLN A 799 3.06 -8.73 22.93
CA GLN A 799 2.73 -7.35 23.27
C GLN A 799 1.93 -7.26 24.57
N ASP A 800 0.92 -8.12 24.76
CA ASP A 800 0.13 -8.11 26.00
C ASP A 800 1.00 -8.41 27.21
N ARG A 801 1.80 -9.46 27.17
CA ARG A 801 2.76 -9.82 28.22
C ARG A 801 3.71 -8.67 28.55
N PHE A 802 4.27 -8.05 27.54
CA PHE A 802 5.23 -6.94 27.68
C PHE A 802 4.56 -5.69 28.30
N LEU A 803 3.39 -5.33 27.85
CA LEU A 803 2.65 -4.16 28.34
C LEU A 803 2.12 -4.38 29.77
N GLU A 804 1.58 -5.55 30.10
CA GLU A 804 1.14 -5.90 31.46
C GLU A 804 2.30 -5.86 32.47
N LEU A 805 3.50 -6.36 32.06
CA LEU A 805 4.68 -6.30 32.90
C LEU A 805 5.16 -4.87 33.17
N HIS A 806 5.33 -4.07 32.12
CA HIS A 806 5.99 -2.76 32.23
C HIS A 806 5.06 -1.60 32.59
N LEU A 807 3.75 -1.70 32.33
CA LEU A 807 2.80 -0.64 32.64
C LEU A 807 1.91 -0.97 33.84
N LYS A 808 1.72 -2.25 34.17
CA LYS A 808 0.89 -2.65 35.32
C LYS A 808 1.64 -3.43 36.40
N GLY A 809 2.92 -3.73 36.18
CA GLY A 809 3.76 -4.44 37.16
C GLY A 809 3.38 -5.91 37.38
N LYS A 810 2.57 -6.48 36.49
CA LYS A 810 2.16 -7.89 36.61
C LYS A 810 3.28 -8.82 36.15
N LYS A 811 3.89 -9.56 37.07
CA LYS A 811 4.77 -10.69 36.75
C LYS A 811 3.89 -11.84 36.25
N GLN A 812 4.15 -12.33 35.07
CA GLN A 812 3.50 -13.55 34.52
C GLN A 812 4.30 -14.77 34.87
#